data_d012adc8344c5686a66d5550556865e2
#
_entry.id   d012adc8344c5686a66d5550556865e2
#
_cell.length_a   1.000
_cell.length_b   1.000
_cell.length_c   1.000
_cell.angle_alpha   90.00
_cell.angle_beta   90.00
_cell.angle_gamma   90.00
#
_symmetry.space_group_name_H-M   'P 1'
#
loop_
_entity.id
_entity.type
_entity.pdbx_description
1 polymer ?
#
loop_
_entity_poly.entity_id
_entity_poly.type
_entity_poly.pdbx_seq_one_letter_code
_entity_poly.pdbx_strand_id
1 'polypeptide(L)'
;MEKQKMVFESGNELAAYAAKQINYHVMGYYPITPSTQIAENLDLMKAEGKHEIALIAAEGEHSAAGICYGASVAGARVFNATSANGLLYALEQFPVQSGTRFPMVMNVACRTVSGPLSIKGDHSDIMYMLNTGWIILFAHSPQAVYDMNICALKIAEKVKLPVVIAFDGFFTSHQKNKCQVFEDDQVVQNFVGKYLPEYQILDFEHPVTVGSYMNEPDLMNNKYQLHLAMEEAREVIPAIFKEYETISNRAYQYVESYQNEDCDVLMFVLGSGFSSAKRAVDELRKDDKKVGVVTINVLRPFPSKELIKHFKVPKTVIVCDRQDSYGANGGNMSLEIKAAMQEAGITTRVITRIYGLGGRDFYKDDAKALLLMGFQKDVKLFDYLHIYPGKIEQPITQFFKPIKETPDDFKCVYNEEKQIMEVKPFTLNQIAKMPQRLSGGHGACPGCGIPVNVNLLLSAISGNVVLLFQTGCGMVVTTSYPKTSFKVPYVHNLFQNGAATLSGIVEAFNQKVKRHEYPEGEITFIMVSGDGGMDIGMGSALGAALRNHHMIIFEYDNGGYMNTGYQLSYSTPLGAKSSTSHLGQDQFGKSFFNKDMPAIMAATNIPYIATVAESNPIDFVRKAIKAKAYAKEFGLAYLRTLSACPLNWGDQPNLEKSV
;
A
#
# COMPACT_ATOMS: atom_id res chain seq x y z
N MET A 1 -7.73 -38.38 0.28
CA MET A 1 -6.73 -37.31 0.53
C MET A 1 -5.90 -37.18 -0.74
N GLU A 2 -5.88 -35.97 -1.29
CA GLU A 2 -5.15 -35.72 -2.53
C GLU A 2 -3.64 -35.58 -2.27
N LYS A 3 -2.83 -35.85 -3.30
CA LYS A 3 -1.38 -35.85 -3.17
C LYS A 3 -0.84 -34.42 -3.00
N GLN A 4 -0.02 -34.22 -1.97
CA GLN A 4 0.57 -32.94 -1.62
C GLN A 4 2.09 -33.06 -1.50
N LYS A 5 2.79 -31.97 -1.82
CA LYS A 5 4.23 -31.83 -1.62
C LYS A 5 4.54 -30.79 -0.56
N MET A 6 5.66 -31.01 0.13
CA MET A 6 6.20 -30.05 1.09
C MET A 6 6.97 -28.98 0.35
N VAL A 7 6.68 -27.72 0.66
CA VAL A 7 7.42 -26.54 0.17
C VAL A 7 7.89 -25.68 1.35
N PHE A 8 8.88 -24.82 1.12
CA PHE A 8 9.37 -23.88 2.13
C PHE A 8 9.22 -22.46 1.58
N GLU A 9 8.02 -21.90 1.76
CA GLU A 9 7.58 -20.66 1.12
C GLU A 9 6.91 -19.69 2.11
N SER A 10 6.83 -18.42 1.71
CA SER A 10 6.15 -17.34 2.43
C SER A 10 4.67 -17.25 2.05
N GLY A 11 3.92 -16.42 2.80
CA GLY A 11 2.51 -16.16 2.48
C GLY A 11 2.30 -15.57 1.08
N ASN A 12 3.16 -14.65 0.64
CA ASN A 12 3.07 -14.07 -0.70
C ASN A 12 3.32 -15.10 -1.81
N GLU A 13 4.37 -15.93 -1.65
CA GLU A 13 4.68 -17.00 -2.59
C GLU A 13 3.53 -18.00 -2.68
N LEU A 14 2.92 -18.33 -1.54
CA LEU A 14 1.80 -19.27 -1.47
C LEU A 14 0.49 -18.69 -2.00
N ALA A 15 0.24 -17.39 -1.84
CA ALA A 15 -0.89 -16.71 -2.48
C ALA A 15 -0.76 -16.75 -4.02
N ALA A 16 0.45 -16.45 -4.53
CA ALA A 16 0.73 -16.56 -5.96
C ALA A 16 0.61 -18.01 -6.47
N TYR A 17 1.09 -18.98 -5.69
CA TYR A 17 1.01 -20.39 -6.06
C TYR A 17 -0.45 -20.88 -6.11
N ALA A 18 -1.29 -20.51 -5.14
CA ALA A 18 -2.72 -20.80 -5.15
C ALA A 18 -3.43 -20.15 -6.36
N ALA A 19 -3.12 -18.88 -6.64
CA ALA A 19 -3.69 -18.16 -7.77
C ALA A 19 -3.30 -18.81 -9.11
N LYS A 20 -2.04 -19.27 -9.26
CA LYS A 20 -1.56 -20.05 -10.41
C LYS A 20 -2.33 -21.36 -10.56
N GLN A 21 -2.53 -22.12 -9.48
CA GLN A 21 -3.24 -23.40 -9.52
C GLN A 21 -4.72 -23.25 -9.88
N ILE A 22 -5.36 -22.19 -9.38
CA ILE A 22 -6.73 -21.82 -9.76
C ILE A 22 -6.80 -21.41 -11.23
N ASN A 23 -5.74 -20.80 -11.76
CA ASN A 23 -5.63 -20.24 -13.10
C ASN A 23 -6.73 -19.20 -13.37
N TYR A 24 -6.69 -18.09 -12.61
CA TYR A 24 -7.60 -16.96 -12.81
C TYR A 24 -7.53 -16.43 -14.26
N HIS A 25 -8.56 -15.72 -14.72
CA HIS A 25 -8.55 -15.10 -16.04
C HIS A 25 -7.74 -13.79 -16.04
N VAL A 26 -7.95 -12.95 -15.03
CA VAL A 26 -7.36 -11.60 -14.97
C VAL A 26 -6.87 -11.28 -13.57
N MET A 27 -5.69 -10.67 -13.48
CA MET A 27 -5.21 -9.95 -12.32
C MET A 27 -4.92 -8.49 -12.70
N GLY A 28 -5.74 -7.55 -12.23
CA GLY A 28 -5.39 -6.14 -12.22
C GLY A 28 -4.59 -5.81 -10.98
N TYR A 29 -3.42 -5.19 -11.11
CA TYR A 29 -2.56 -4.92 -9.96
C TYR A 29 -1.78 -3.63 -10.07
N TYR A 30 -1.41 -3.09 -8.92
CA TYR A 30 -0.42 -2.04 -8.76
C TYR A 30 0.57 -2.46 -7.66
N PRO A 31 1.89 -2.36 -7.87
CA PRO A 31 2.88 -2.88 -6.92
C PRO A 31 2.96 -2.01 -5.66
N ILE A 32 2.67 -2.61 -4.52
CA ILE A 32 2.82 -1.98 -3.20
C ILE A 32 3.37 -2.95 -2.16
N THR A 33 4.43 -2.56 -1.46
CA THR A 33 5.02 -3.35 -0.37
C THR A 33 4.03 -3.45 0.82
N PRO A 34 3.83 -4.62 1.44
CA PRO A 34 4.55 -5.88 1.26
C PRO A 34 3.86 -6.91 0.34
N SER A 35 2.79 -6.59 -0.39
CA SER A 35 2.08 -7.51 -1.29
C SER A 35 2.73 -7.69 -2.66
N THR A 36 3.72 -6.87 -3.03
CA THR A 36 4.34 -6.83 -4.36
C THR A 36 4.79 -8.18 -4.88
N GLN A 37 5.39 -9.02 -4.02
CA GLN A 37 5.91 -10.34 -4.40
C GLN A 37 4.83 -11.29 -4.95
N ILE A 38 3.55 -11.06 -4.68
CA ILE A 38 2.47 -11.87 -5.25
C ILE A 38 2.44 -11.69 -6.77
N ALA A 39 2.44 -10.44 -7.24
CA ALA A 39 2.47 -10.14 -8.68
C ALA A 39 3.81 -10.54 -9.32
N GLU A 40 4.94 -10.32 -8.65
CA GLU A 40 6.27 -10.70 -9.12
C GLU A 40 6.39 -12.21 -9.35
N ASN A 41 5.91 -13.03 -8.42
CA ASN A 41 5.93 -14.49 -8.55
C ASN A 41 4.98 -14.97 -9.66
N LEU A 42 3.80 -14.36 -9.82
CA LEU A 42 2.90 -14.69 -10.92
C LEU A 42 3.51 -14.29 -12.26
N ASP A 43 4.13 -13.11 -12.36
CA ASP A 43 4.79 -12.69 -13.61
C ASP A 43 5.96 -13.62 -13.98
N LEU A 44 6.76 -14.06 -12.99
CA LEU A 44 7.81 -15.03 -13.21
C LEU A 44 7.24 -16.37 -13.70
N MET A 45 6.21 -16.90 -13.03
CA MET A 45 5.56 -18.15 -13.44
C MET A 45 4.93 -18.05 -14.82
N LYS A 46 4.40 -16.89 -15.21
CA LYS A 46 3.88 -16.63 -16.54
C LYS A 46 4.99 -16.66 -17.59
N ALA A 47 6.10 -16.00 -17.34
CA ALA A 47 7.27 -16.02 -18.22
C ALA A 47 7.80 -17.46 -18.46
N GLU A 48 7.62 -18.35 -17.48
CA GLU A 48 7.94 -19.76 -17.56
C GLU A 48 6.84 -20.63 -18.21
N GLY A 49 5.75 -20.04 -18.68
CA GLY A 49 4.62 -20.76 -19.28
C GLY A 49 3.78 -21.60 -18.30
N LYS A 50 3.77 -21.26 -17.01
CA LYS A 50 3.10 -22.07 -15.98
C LYS A 50 1.63 -21.71 -15.76
N HIS A 51 1.12 -20.63 -16.33
CA HIS A 51 -0.28 -20.23 -16.29
C HIS A 51 -0.61 -19.22 -17.40
N GLU A 52 -1.92 -19.03 -17.64
CA GLU A 52 -2.42 -18.14 -18.70
C GLU A 52 -3.05 -16.83 -18.18
N ILE A 53 -2.90 -16.51 -16.89
CA ILE A 53 -3.52 -15.33 -16.26
C ILE A 53 -3.07 -14.06 -16.99
N ALA A 54 -4.04 -13.22 -17.40
CA ALA A 54 -3.75 -11.88 -17.91
C ALA A 54 -3.33 -10.97 -16.74
N LEU A 55 -2.06 -10.62 -16.65
CA LEU A 55 -1.51 -9.72 -15.65
C LEU A 55 -1.52 -8.29 -16.20
N ILE A 56 -2.32 -7.40 -15.61
CA ILE A 56 -2.49 -6.02 -16.06
C ILE A 56 -1.95 -5.07 -15.00
N ALA A 57 -0.79 -4.48 -15.29
CA ALA A 57 -0.20 -3.45 -14.44
C ALA A 57 -0.92 -2.11 -14.66
N ALA A 58 -1.62 -1.66 -13.64
CA ALA A 58 -2.30 -0.38 -13.63
C ALA A 58 -1.36 0.77 -13.20
N GLU A 59 -1.76 2.01 -13.44
CA GLU A 59 -1.06 3.21 -12.98
C GLU A 59 -1.28 3.50 -11.48
N GLY A 60 -2.25 2.84 -10.85
CA GLY A 60 -2.56 2.97 -9.43
C GLY A 60 -3.58 1.93 -8.96
N GLU A 61 -3.74 1.82 -7.64
CA GLU A 61 -4.60 0.79 -7.02
C GLU A 61 -6.09 1.00 -7.32
N HIS A 62 -6.53 2.26 -7.48
CA HIS A 62 -7.91 2.56 -7.86
C HIS A 62 -8.24 2.00 -9.25
N SER A 63 -7.37 2.22 -10.23
CA SER A 63 -7.50 1.67 -11.58
C SER A 63 -7.38 0.14 -11.59
N ALA A 64 -6.46 -0.43 -10.78
CA ALA A 64 -6.36 -1.87 -10.63
C ALA A 64 -7.67 -2.50 -10.13
N ALA A 65 -8.33 -1.87 -9.15
CA ALA A 65 -9.64 -2.29 -8.68
C ALA A 65 -10.73 -2.15 -9.76
N GLY A 66 -10.69 -1.07 -10.56
CA GLY A 66 -11.58 -0.87 -11.70
C GLY A 66 -11.42 -1.93 -12.80
N ILE A 67 -10.18 -2.29 -13.14
CA ILE A 67 -9.86 -3.40 -14.07
C ILE A 67 -10.46 -4.71 -13.56
N CYS A 68 -10.26 -5.01 -12.28
CA CYS A 68 -10.81 -6.22 -11.66
C CYS A 68 -12.34 -6.23 -11.69
N TYR A 69 -12.98 -5.11 -11.40
CA TYR A 69 -14.43 -4.99 -11.47
C TYR A 69 -14.95 -5.24 -12.88
N GLY A 70 -14.38 -4.58 -13.89
CA GLY A 70 -14.76 -4.77 -15.29
C GLY A 70 -14.64 -6.22 -15.75
N ALA A 71 -13.52 -6.88 -15.40
CA ALA A 71 -13.32 -8.30 -15.73
C ALA A 71 -14.32 -9.21 -15.01
N SER A 72 -14.65 -8.92 -13.75
CA SER A 72 -15.66 -9.67 -12.99
C SER A 72 -17.06 -9.53 -13.59
N VAL A 73 -17.44 -8.32 -13.99
CA VAL A 73 -18.72 -8.03 -14.68
C VAL A 73 -18.80 -8.74 -16.05
N ALA A 74 -17.65 -8.94 -16.70
CA ALA A 74 -17.56 -9.73 -17.93
C ALA A 74 -17.63 -11.26 -17.71
N GLY A 75 -17.81 -11.71 -16.48
CA GLY A 75 -17.92 -13.14 -16.13
C GLY A 75 -16.59 -13.84 -15.90
N ALA A 76 -15.49 -13.12 -15.76
CA ALA A 76 -14.19 -13.69 -15.51
C ALA A 76 -13.94 -13.98 -14.01
N ARG A 77 -13.10 -14.98 -13.71
CA ARG A 77 -12.47 -15.15 -12.39
C ARG A 77 -11.34 -14.15 -12.24
N VAL A 78 -11.36 -13.40 -11.15
CA VAL A 78 -10.51 -12.22 -10.99
C VAL A 78 -9.75 -12.27 -9.67
N PHE A 79 -8.50 -11.82 -9.72
CA PHE A 79 -7.58 -11.78 -8.60
C PHE A 79 -6.92 -10.41 -8.47
N ASN A 80 -6.64 -9.97 -7.24
CA ASN A 80 -5.89 -8.74 -6.93
C ASN A 80 -5.08 -8.92 -5.65
N ALA A 81 -4.08 -8.06 -5.45
CA ALA A 81 -3.30 -7.98 -4.21
C ALA A 81 -2.88 -6.53 -3.93
N THR A 82 -3.03 -6.09 -2.68
CA THR A 82 -2.69 -4.73 -2.27
C THR A 82 -2.31 -4.65 -0.78
N SER A 83 -2.05 -3.44 -0.27
CA SER A 83 -1.66 -3.16 1.12
C SER A 83 -1.88 -1.69 1.48
N ALA A 84 -2.07 -1.37 2.76
CA ALA A 84 -2.01 -0.02 3.32
C ALA A 84 -2.77 1.06 2.54
N ASN A 85 -2.04 2.11 2.15
CA ASN A 85 -2.61 3.25 1.41
C ASN A 85 -3.14 2.86 0.03
N GLY A 86 -2.59 1.79 -0.58
CA GLY A 86 -3.15 1.25 -1.82
C GLY A 86 -4.54 0.67 -1.64
N LEU A 87 -4.78 -0.04 -0.53
CA LEU A 87 -6.12 -0.49 -0.15
C LEU A 87 -7.08 0.70 0.02
N LEU A 88 -6.62 1.76 0.72
CA LEU A 88 -7.44 2.95 0.93
C LEU A 88 -7.68 3.74 -0.35
N TYR A 89 -6.70 3.78 -1.26
CA TYR A 89 -6.87 4.43 -2.56
C TYR A 89 -7.91 3.72 -3.44
N ALA A 90 -7.99 2.40 -3.35
CA ALA A 90 -8.99 1.60 -4.05
C ALA A 90 -10.34 1.51 -3.32
N LEU A 91 -10.46 2.03 -2.09
CA LEU A 91 -11.61 1.83 -1.21
C LEU A 91 -12.94 2.28 -1.82
N GLU A 92 -12.94 3.31 -2.65
CA GLU A 92 -14.14 3.79 -3.36
C GLU A 92 -14.78 2.70 -4.22
N GLN A 93 -13.96 1.84 -4.85
CA GLN A 93 -14.42 0.79 -5.76
C GLN A 93 -15.01 -0.43 -5.01
N PHE A 94 -14.60 -0.70 -3.78
CA PHE A 94 -14.98 -1.94 -3.08
C PHE A 94 -16.48 -2.06 -2.76
N PRO A 95 -17.20 -1.00 -2.29
CA PRO A 95 -18.64 -1.06 -2.12
C PRO A 95 -19.41 -1.23 -3.45
N VAL A 96 -18.85 -0.77 -4.58
CA VAL A 96 -19.42 -0.99 -5.92
C VAL A 96 -19.37 -2.48 -6.26
N GLN A 97 -18.23 -3.11 -6.04
CA GLN A 97 -18.03 -4.55 -6.31
C GLN A 97 -19.00 -5.41 -5.50
N SER A 98 -19.11 -5.19 -4.20
CA SER A 98 -20.00 -5.97 -3.32
C SER A 98 -21.48 -5.66 -3.57
N GLY A 99 -21.83 -4.37 -3.76
CA GLY A 99 -23.20 -3.93 -3.99
C GLY A 99 -23.80 -4.43 -5.30
N THR A 100 -22.97 -4.66 -6.33
CA THR A 100 -23.36 -5.23 -7.62
C THR A 100 -23.24 -6.75 -7.66
N ARG A 101 -22.74 -7.39 -6.59
CA ARG A 101 -22.75 -8.85 -6.41
C ARG A 101 -21.86 -9.62 -7.40
N PHE A 102 -20.73 -9.05 -7.81
CA PHE A 102 -19.76 -9.75 -8.66
C PHE A 102 -18.59 -10.31 -7.83
N PRO A 103 -18.34 -11.64 -7.90
CA PRO A 103 -17.31 -12.29 -7.11
C PRO A 103 -15.90 -11.92 -7.59
N MET A 104 -14.97 -11.79 -6.66
CA MET A 104 -13.54 -11.78 -6.91
C MET A 104 -12.78 -12.15 -5.63
N VAL A 105 -11.50 -12.42 -5.76
CA VAL A 105 -10.61 -12.66 -4.63
C VAL A 105 -9.50 -11.61 -4.59
N MET A 106 -9.25 -11.05 -3.41
CA MET A 106 -8.16 -10.10 -3.18
C MET A 106 -7.31 -10.53 -1.98
N ASN A 107 -6.00 -10.36 -2.07
CA ASN A 107 -5.09 -10.54 -0.95
C ASN A 107 -4.66 -9.19 -0.39
N VAL A 108 -4.64 -9.08 0.94
CA VAL A 108 -4.14 -7.90 1.65
C VAL A 108 -3.03 -8.34 2.61
N ALA A 109 -1.79 -8.05 2.22
CA ALA A 109 -0.66 -8.15 3.16
C ALA A 109 -0.68 -6.90 4.05
N CYS A 110 -1.30 -7.04 5.22
CA CYS A 110 -1.68 -5.93 6.09
C CYS A 110 -0.47 -5.07 6.51
N ARG A 111 -0.61 -3.77 6.32
CA ARG A 111 0.44 -2.79 6.57
C ARG A 111 -0.14 -1.52 7.18
N THR A 112 0.67 -0.85 8.03
CA THR A 112 0.38 0.47 8.60
C THR A 112 -0.08 1.46 7.53
N VAL A 113 -1.22 2.10 7.79
CA VAL A 113 -1.69 3.25 7.01
C VAL A 113 -0.82 4.46 7.34
N SER A 114 -0.35 5.16 6.30
CA SER A 114 0.56 6.30 6.45
C SER A 114 -0.04 7.44 7.26
N GLY A 115 0.81 8.01 8.07
CA GLY A 115 0.60 9.17 8.90
C GLY A 115 1.34 9.06 10.24
N PRO A 116 2.71 9.03 10.23
CA PRO A 116 3.69 9.10 9.14
C PRO A 116 3.80 7.81 8.30
N LEU A 117 4.56 7.86 7.18
CA LEU A 117 4.81 6.70 6.32
C LEU A 117 5.62 5.62 7.04
N SER A 118 5.08 4.41 7.07
CA SER A 118 5.79 3.18 7.42
C SER A 118 5.43 2.09 6.43
N ILE A 119 6.38 1.21 6.09
CA ILE A 119 6.12 0.04 5.25
C ILE A 119 5.83 -1.22 6.08
N LYS A 120 5.93 -1.12 7.40
CA LYS A 120 5.84 -2.27 8.31
C LYS A 120 4.39 -2.68 8.59
N GLY A 121 4.20 -3.94 9.00
CA GLY A 121 2.88 -4.54 9.17
C GLY A 121 2.16 -4.11 10.45
N ASP A 122 0.89 -3.78 10.31
CA ASP A 122 -0.13 -3.78 11.36
C ASP A 122 -1.51 -4.00 10.69
N HIS A 123 -2.62 -3.84 11.41
CA HIS A 123 -3.95 -4.12 10.87
C HIS A 123 -4.75 -2.86 10.54
N SER A 124 -4.12 -1.68 10.54
CA SER A 124 -4.85 -0.42 10.35
C SER A 124 -5.54 -0.34 8.98
N ASP A 125 -4.96 -0.92 7.93
CA ASP A 125 -5.52 -0.92 6.58
C ASP A 125 -6.78 -1.80 6.45
N ILE A 126 -6.69 -3.06 6.84
CA ILE A 126 -7.81 -4.01 6.66
C ILE A 126 -9.06 -3.60 7.47
N MET A 127 -8.90 -2.88 8.57
CA MET A 127 -10.03 -2.42 9.38
C MET A 127 -10.91 -1.40 8.64
N TYR A 128 -10.42 -0.69 7.62
CA TYR A 128 -11.25 0.14 6.76
C TYR A 128 -12.18 -0.68 5.84
N MET A 129 -11.89 -1.98 5.64
CA MET A 129 -12.73 -2.87 4.83
C MET A 129 -14.00 -3.35 5.55
N LEU A 130 -14.10 -3.20 6.88
CA LEU A 130 -15.18 -3.78 7.68
C LEU A 130 -16.60 -3.41 7.23
N ASN A 131 -16.76 -2.26 6.57
CA ASN A 131 -18.05 -1.71 6.13
C ASN A 131 -18.25 -1.73 4.61
N THR A 132 -17.41 -2.45 3.86
CA THR A 132 -17.47 -2.48 2.38
C THR A 132 -18.39 -3.55 1.80
N GLY A 133 -18.94 -4.43 2.63
CA GLY A 133 -19.76 -5.56 2.17
C GLY A 133 -18.96 -6.73 1.59
N TRP A 134 -17.66 -6.75 1.80
CA TRP A 134 -16.78 -7.87 1.45
C TRP A 134 -16.73 -8.91 2.56
N ILE A 135 -16.62 -10.18 2.17
CA ILE A 135 -16.24 -11.24 3.11
C ILE A 135 -14.74 -11.07 3.40
N ILE A 136 -14.36 -11.15 4.69
CA ILE A 136 -12.97 -10.97 5.11
C ILE A 136 -12.52 -12.23 5.87
N LEU A 137 -11.60 -12.96 5.25
CA LEU A 137 -10.86 -14.06 5.88
C LEU A 137 -9.54 -13.51 6.43
N PHE A 138 -9.07 -14.00 7.56
CA PHE A 138 -7.80 -13.59 8.15
C PHE A 138 -6.90 -14.81 8.39
N ALA A 139 -5.84 -14.92 7.60
CA ALA A 139 -4.90 -16.03 7.67
C ALA A 139 -3.79 -15.76 8.70
N HIS A 140 -3.64 -16.64 9.69
CA HIS A 140 -2.63 -16.50 10.74
C HIS A 140 -1.26 -17.14 10.40
N SER A 141 -1.14 -17.80 9.26
CA SER A 141 0.08 -18.50 8.82
C SER A 141 0.17 -18.58 7.29
N PRO A 142 1.37 -18.80 6.71
CA PRO A 142 1.52 -19.03 5.27
C PRO A 142 0.69 -20.20 4.73
N GLN A 143 0.56 -21.29 5.50
CA GLN A 143 -0.33 -22.41 5.12
C GLN A 143 -1.79 -21.95 5.00
N ALA A 144 -2.26 -21.18 5.97
CA ALA A 144 -3.63 -20.66 5.93
C ALA A 144 -3.84 -19.69 4.74
N VAL A 145 -2.82 -18.92 4.33
CA VAL A 145 -2.90 -18.07 3.13
C VAL A 145 -3.18 -18.92 1.88
N TYR A 146 -2.43 -20.01 1.69
CA TYR A 146 -2.64 -20.93 0.57
C TYR A 146 -4.05 -21.52 0.57
N ASP A 147 -4.43 -22.11 1.67
CA ASP A 147 -5.69 -22.84 1.80
C ASP A 147 -6.92 -21.91 1.67
N MET A 148 -6.85 -20.75 2.33
CA MET A 148 -7.93 -19.75 2.26
C MET A 148 -8.08 -19.14 0.88
N ASN A 149 -7.01 -18.96 0.08
CA ASN A 149 -7.13 -18.50 -1.30
C ASN A 149 -7.95 -19.46 -2.16
N ILE A 150 -7.75 -20.77 -2.00
CA ILE A 150 -8.50 -21.79 -2.73
C ILE A 150 -9.98 -21.79 -2.29
N CYS A 151 -10.24 -21.74 -0.98
CA CYS A 151 -11.59 -21.68 -0.45
C CYS A 151 -12.32 -20.39 -0.82
N ALA A 152 -11.61 -19.25 -0.81
CA ALA A 152 -12.16 -17.91 -1.04
C ALA A 152 -12.86 -17.78 -2.39
N LEU A 153 -12.27 -18.33 -3.46
CA LEU A 153 -12.92 -18.26 -4.77
C LEU A 153 -14.25 -19.00 -4.78
N LYS A 154 -14.28 -20.20 -4.23
CA LYS A 154 -15.51 -21.00 -4.14
C LYS A 154 -16.57 -20.32 -3.27
N ILE A 155 -16.16 -19.70 -2.15
CA ILE A 155 -17.06 -18.90 -1.30
C ILE A 155 -17.60 -17.71 -2.10
N ALA A 156 -16.73 -16.95 -2.76
CA ALA A 156 -17.11 -15.76 -3.53
C ALA A 156 -18.14 -16.08 -4.62
N GLU A 157 -17.91 -17.14 -5.39
CA GLU A 157 -18.81 -17.57 -6.45
C GLU A 157 -20.14 -18.09 -5.93
N LYS A 158 -20.14 -18.77 -4.77
CA LYS A 158 -21.35 -19.33 -4.18
C LYS A 158 -22.29 -18.27 -3.64
N VAL A 159 -21.77 -17.30 -2.89
CA VAL A 159 -22.57 -16.23 -2.28
C VAL A 159 -22.64 -14.96 -3.14
N LYS A 160 -21.93 -14.92 -4.27
CA LYS A 160 -21.83 -13.76 -5.16
C LYS A 160 -21.39 -12.49 -4.40
N LEU A 161 -20.36 -12.62 -3.59
CA LEU A 161 -19.71 -11.53 -2.88
C LEU A 161 -18.20 -11.63 -3.07
N PRO A 162 -17.50 -10.50 -3.17
CA PRO A 162 -16.06 -10.51 -3.19
C PRO A 162 -15.49 -10.95 -1.83
N VAL A 163 -14.35 -11.65 -1.86
CA VAL A 163 -13.66 -12.15 -0.67
C VAL A 163 -12.25 -11.57 -0.62
N VAL A 164 -11.85 -11.06 0.54
CA VAL A 164 -10.47 -10.68 0.82
C VAL A 164 -9.82 -11.65 1.79
N ILE A 165 -8.58 -12.04 1.52
CA ILE A 165 -7.71 -12.78 2.42
C ILE A 165 -6.70 -11.80 2.98
N ALA A 166 -6.83 -11.49 4.27
CA ALA A 166 -5.90 -10.64 5.01
C ALA A 166 -4.89 -11.48 5.76
N PHE A 167 -3.66 -11.02 5.86
CA PHE A 167 -2.59 -11.64 6.64
C PHE A 167 -1.51 -10.63 7.00
N ASP A 168 -0.77 -10.89 8.08
CA ASP A 168 0.25 -9.95 8.57
C ASP A 168 1.37 -9.70 7.56
N GLY A 169 1.53 -8.43 7.17
CA GLY A 169 2.65 -7.97 6.38
C GLY A 169 3.99 -8.22 7.07
N PHE A 170 4.98 -8.67 6.36
CA PHE A 170 6.29 -9.14 6.76
C PHE A 170 6.29 -10.41 7.63
N PHE A 171 5.45 -10.52 8.64
CA PHE A 171 5.40 -11.69 9.53
C PHE A 171 4.84 -12.94 8.86
N THR A 172 3.73 -12.82 8.12
CA THR A 172 3.18 -13.93 7.33
C THR A 172 3.58 -13.81 5.87
N SER A 173 3.60 -12.58 5.33
CA SER A 173 3.83 -12.36 3.90
C SER A 173 5.23 -12.71 3.41
N HIS A 174 6.27 -12.60 4.27
CA HIS A 174 7.68 -12.78 3.89
C HIS A 174 8.41 -13.88 4.66
N GLN A 175 7.93 -14.30 5.82
CA GLN A 175 8.57 -15.39 6.56
C GLN A 175 8.26 -16.73 5.92
N LYS A 176 9.31 -17.44 5.50
CA LYS A 176 9.17 -18.77 4.92
C LYS A 176 8.92 -19.83 5.99
N ASN A 177 7.97 -20.71 5.71
CA ASN A 177 7.59 -21.83 6.56
C ASN A 177 7.45 -23.11 5.74
N LYS A 178 7.54 -24.25 6.41
CA LYS A 178 7.18 -25.55 5.81
C LYS A 178 5.68 -25.60 5.62
N CYS A 179 5.23 -25.74 4.39
CA CYS A 179 3.83 -25.78 3.99
C CYS A 179 3.58 -26.93 3.02
N GLN A 180 2.34 -27.37 2.95
CA GLN A 180 1.88 -28.39 2.03
C GLN A 180 1.02 -27.76 0.93
N VAL A 181 1.34 -28.06 -0.32
CA VAL A 181 0.57 -27.63 -1.49
C VAL A 181 0.20 -28.85 -2.33
N PHE A 182 -0.92 -28.79 -3.03
CA PHE A 182 -1.28 -29.86 -3.96
C PHE A 182 -0.24 -29.96 -5.10
N GLU A 183 0.11 -31.21 -5.46
CA GLU A 183 1.07 -31.45 -6.54
C GLU A 183 0.45 -31.17 -7.92
N ASP A 184 -0.81 -31.52 -8.08
CA ASP A 184 -1.57 -31.38 -9.32
C ASP A 184 -2.56 -30.19 -9.23
N ASP A 185 -2.44 -29.26 -10.15
CA ASP A 185 -3.31 -28.09 -10.26
C ASP A 185 -4.77 -28.49 -10.51
N GLN A 186 -5.00 -29.66 -11.15
CA GLN A 186 -6.33 -30.16 -11.45
C GLN A 186 -7.15 -30.44 -10.17
N VAL A 187 -6.49 -30.79 -9.06
CA VAL A 187 -7.14 -30.96 -7.75
C VAL A 187 -7.79 -29.66 -7.32
N VAL A 188 -7.06 -28.54 -7.43
CA VAL A 188 -7.55 -27.21 -7.07
C VAL A 188 -8.68 -26.78 -8.03
N GLN A 189 -8.48 -26.99 -9.33
CA GLN A 189 -9.49 -26.64 -10.34
C GLN A 189 -10.77 -27.45 -10.18
N ASN A 190 -10.68 -28.73 -9.85
CA ASN A 190 -11.84 -29.59 -9.56
C ASN A 190 -12.56 -29.13 -8.28
N PHE A 191 -11.83 -28.74 -7.24
CA PHE A 191 -12.41 -28.24 -5.99
C PHE A 191 -13.18 -26.95 -6.20
N VAL A 192 -12.61 -25.97 -6.90
CA VAL A 192 -13.30 -24.71 -7.18
C VAL A 192 -14.41 -24.87 -8.21
N GLY A 193 -14.30 -25.89 -9.08
CA GLY A 193 -15.30 -26.22 -10.09
C GLY A 193 -15.37 -25.23 -11.23
N LYS A 194 -16.33 -25.43 -12.14
CA LYS A 194 -16.59 -24.53 -13.28
C LYS A 194 -17.40 -23.34 -12.80
N TYR A 195 -16.93 -22.14 -13.09
CA TYR A 195 -17.70 -20.91 -12.86
C TYR A 195 -18.74 -20.71 -13.94
N LEU A 196 -19.98 -20.51 -13.55
CA LEU A 196 -21.11 -20.16 -14.41
C LEU A 196 -21.74 -18.90 -13.80
N PRO A 197 -21.39 -17.71 -14.30
CA PRO A 197 -21.97 -16.47 -13.81
C PRO A 197 -23.48 -16.44 -14.11
N GLU A 198 -24.28 -16.01 -13.14
CA GLU A 198 -25.73 -15.82 -13.34
C GLU A 198 -26.01 -14.67 -14.32
N TYR A 199 -25.19 -13.62 -14.21
CA TYR A 199 -25.22 -12.44 -15.07
C TYR A 199 -23.82 -12.10 -15.54
N GLN A 200 -23.69 -11.68 -16.78
CA GLN A 200 -22.44 -11.16 -17.34
C GLN A 200 -22.73 -10.18 -18.48
N ILE A 201 -21.92 -9.15 -18.59
CA ILE A 201 -22.13 -8.12 -19.62
C ILE A 201 -21.88 -8.63 -21.05
N LEU A 202 -21.18 -9.75 -21.20
CA LEU A 202 -20.89 -10.38 -22.50
C LEU A 202 -21.97 -11.38 -22.96
N ASP A 203 -23.06 -11.54 -22.22
CA ASP A 203 -24.22 -12.32 -22.64
C ASP A 203 -25.13 -11.44 -23.50
N PHE A 204 -24.99 -11.56 -24.83
CA PHE A 204 -25.77 -10.78 -25.80
C PHE A 204 -27.17 -11.35 -26.04
N GLU A 205 -27.43 -12.56 -25.57
CA GLU A 205 -28.78 -13.17 -25.65
C GLU A 205 -29.65 -12.72 -24.47
N HIS A 206 -29.03 -12.49 -23.31
CA HIS A 206 -29.70 -12.02 -22.10
C HIS A 206 -28.97 -10.77 -21.53
N PRO A 207 -29.05 -9.63 -22.25
CA PRO A 207 -28.30 -8.43 -21.88
C PRO A 207 -28.75 -7.85 -20.53
N VAL A 208 -27.79 -7.44 -19.73
CA VAL A 208 -28.02 -6.88 -18.39
C VAL A 208 -27.49 -5.46 -18.27
N THR A 209 -28.07 -4.68 -17.36
CA THR A 209 -27.54 -3.38 -16.94
C THR A 209 -27.00 -3.53 -15.53
N VAL A 210 -25.71 -3.22 -15.34
CA VAL A 210 -25.03 -3.31 -14.05
C VAL A 210 -24.75 -1.91 -13.50
N GLY A 211 -24.98 -1.69 -12.21
CA GLY A 211 -24.68 -0.43 -11.55
C GLY A 211 -25.69 0.69 -11.83
N SER A 212 -26.96 0.35 -12.04
CA SER A 212 -28.04 1.33 -12.24
C SER A 212 -28.14 2.32 -11.07
N TYR A 213 -28.52 3.55 -11.40
CA TYR A 213 -28.84 4.55 -10.39
C TYR A 213 -30.11 4.15 -9.62
N MET A 214 -30.01 4.14 -8.29
CA MET A 214 -31.11 3.76 -7.42
C MET A 214 -31.39 4.87 -6.40
N ASN A 215 -32.67 5.21 -6.25
CA ASN A 215 -33.21 6.05 -5.19
C ASN A 215 -33.99 5.23 -4.17
N GLU A 216 -34.65 5.89 -3.23
CA GLU A 216 -35.63 5.27 -2.37
C GLU A 216 -36.90 4.86 -3.15
N PRO A 217 -37.50 3.72 -2.81
CA PRO A 217 -37.12 2.77 -1.75
C PRO A 217 -36.06 1.73 -2.18
N ASP A 218 -35.66 1.71 -3.45
CA ASP A 218 -34.90 0.62 -4.05
C ASP A 218 -33.50 0.46 -3.45
N LEU A 219 -32.82 1.57 -3.15
CA LEU A 219 -31.47 1.53 -2.58
C LEU A 219 -31.45 0.82 -1.22
N MET A 220 -32.44 1.05 -0.36
CA MET A 220 -32.51 0.38 0.95
C MET A 220 -32.70 -1.13 0.76
N ASN A 221 -33.56 -1.54 -0.16
CA ASN A 221 -33.76 -2.96 -0.47
C ASN A 221 -32.49 -3.59 -1.09
N ASN A 222 -31.76 -2.85 -1.92
CA ASN A 222 -30.45 -3.30 -2.44
C ASN A 222 -29.45 -3.51 -1.30
N LYS A 223 -29.38 -2.62 -0.32
CA LYS A 223 -28.48 -2.80 0.85
C LYS A 223 -28.94 -3.95 1.74
N TYR A 224 -30.23 -4.16 1.87
CA TYR A 224 -30.77 -5.29 2.65
C TYR A 224 -30.45 -6.64 1.98
N GLN A 225 -30.53 -6.76 0.66
CA GLN A 225 -30.13 -8.01 -0.01
C GLN A 225 -28.62 -8.29 0.13
N LEU A 226 -27.77 -7.26 0.24
CA LEU A 226 -26.34 -7.42 0.55
C LEU A 226 -26.16 -7.97 1.98
N HIS A 227 -26.96 -7.50 2.94
CA HIS A 227 -27.00 -8.05 4.29
C HIS A 227 -27.39 -9.52 4.29
N LEU A 228 -28.45 -9.90 3.55
CA LEU A 228 -28.88 -11.30 3.44
C LEU A 228 -27.81 -12.19 2.83
N ALA A 229 -27.06 -11.72 1.85
CA ALA A 229 -25.94 -12.45 1.27
C ALA A 229 -24.79 -12.65 2.28
N MET A 230 -24.56 -11.67 3.16
CA MET A 230 -23.57 -11.79 4.22
C MET A 230 -24.03 -12.79 5.30
N GLU A 231 -25.34 -12.89 5.58
CA GLU A 231 -25.88 -13.94 6.45
C GLU A 231 -25.82 -15.34 5.80
N GLU A 232 -26.08 -15.46 4.48
CA GLU A 232 -25.88 -16.70 3.73
C GLU A 232 -24.42 -17.18 3.82
N ALA A 233 -23.46 -16.27 3.77
CA ALA A 233 -22.04 -16.58 3.90
C ALA A 233 -21.72 -17.31 5.22
N ARG A 234 -22.50 -17.08 6.30
CA ARG A 234 -22.31 -17.77 7.59
C ARG A 234 -22.47 -19.29 7.49
N GLU A 235 -23.32 -19.76 6.60
CA GLU A 235 -23.56 -21.19 6.37
C GLU A 235 -22.63 -21.75 5.29
N VAL A 236 -22.34 -20.95 4.27
CA VAL A 236 -21.51 -21.35 3.11
C VAL A 236 -20.05 -21.53 3.49
N ILE A 237 -19.48 -20.62 4.29
CA ILE A 237 -18.06 -20.67 4.68
C ILE A 237 -17.68 -21.97 5.40
N PRO A 238 -18.36 -22.39 6.51
CA PRO A 238 -18.01 -23.63 7.20
C PRO A 238 -18.25 -24.87 6.32
N ALA A 239 -19.26 -24.85 5.44
CA ALA A 239 -19.51 -25.96 4.52
C ALA A 239 -18.33 -26.14 3.54
N ILE A 240 -17.81 -25.04 2.97
CA ILE A 240 -16.66 -25.08 2.06
C ILE A 240 -15.38 -25.46 2.82
N PHE A 241 -15.16 -24.97 4.03
CA PHE A 241 -14.02 -25.39 4.86
C PHE A 241 -14.07 -26.89 5.15
N LYS A 242 -15.25 -27.43 5.41
CA LYS A 242 -15.44 -28.88 5.62
C LYS A 242 -15.18 -29.70 4.37
N GLU A 243 -15.63 -29.20 3.20
CA GLU A 243 -15.33 -29.82 1.91
C GLU A 243 -13.80 -29.79 1.64
N TYR A 244 -13.13 -28.67 1.90
CA TYR A 244 -11.69 -28.53 1.74
C TYR A 244 -10.89 -29.47 2.65
N GLU A 245 -11.36 -29.68 3.88
CA GLU A 245 -10.75 -30.64 4.81
C GLU A 245 -10.68 -32.05 4.20
N THR A 246 -11.68 -32.48 3.42
CA THR A 246 -11.70 -33.83 2.83
C THR A 246 -10.56 -34.07 1.83
N ILE A 247 -10.11 -33.05 1.13
CA ILE A 247 -9.02 -33.15 0.14
C ILE A 247 -7.66 -32.78 0.73
N SER A 248 -7.60 -31.84 1.67
CA SER A 248 -6.35 -31.31 2.23
C SER A 248 -5.92 -31.95 3.55
N ASN A 249 -6.85 -32.52 4.31
CA ASN A 249 -6.70 -32.95 5.72
C ASN A 249 -6.35 -31.78 6.66
N ARG A 250 -6.78 -30.57 6.34
CA ARG A 250 -6.63 -29.37 7.18
C ARG A 250 -7.99 -28.76 7.45
N ALA A 251 -8.34 -28.70 8.75
CA ALA A 251 -9.61 -28.16 9.21
C ALA A 251 -9.49 -26.66 9.50
N TYR A 252 -10.46 -25.89 9.03
CA TYR A 252 -10.62 -24.47 9.35
C TYR A 252 -12.00 -24.23 9.94
N GLN A 253 -12.07 -23.29 10.89
CA GLN A 253 -13.30 -22.86 11.55
C GLN A 253 -13.33 -21.34 11.64
N TYR A 254 -14.48 -20.76 11.94
CA TYR A 254 -14.60 -19.32 12.19
C TYR A 254 -13.66 -18.83 13.29
N VAL A 255 -13.57 -19.62 14.37
CA VAL A 255 -12.78 -19.32 15.56
C VAL A 255 -11.86 -20.49 15.85
N GLU A 256 -10.60 -20.21 16.07
CA GLU A 256 -9.65 -21.17 16.60
C GLU A 256 -9.30 -20.82 18.04
N SER A 257 -9.23 -21.83 18.89
CA SER A 257 -8.89 -21.68 20.30
C SER A 257 -7.83 -22.68 20.73
N TYR A 258 -7.10 -22.32 21.76
CA TYR A 258 -6.07 -23.19 22.33
C TYR A 258 -6.10 -23.13 23.85
N GLN A 259 -6.28 -24.28 24.53
CA GLN A 259 -6.33 -24.43 25.97
C GLN A 259 -7.30 -23.48 26.70
N ASN A 260 -8.47 -23.24 26.11
CA ASN A 260 -9.45 -22.27 26.61
C ASN A 260 -10.57 -22.84 27.47
N GLU A 261 -10.72 -24.16 27.57
CA GLU A 261 -11.89 -24.84 28.20
C GLU A 261 -12.02 -24.57 29.70
N ASP A 262 -10.89 -24.43 30.41
CA ASP A 262 -10.81 -24.22 31.86
C ASP A 262 -10.03 -22.95 32.25
N CYS A 263 -9.85 -22.02 31.31
CA CYS A 263 -8.98 -20.84 31.51
C CYS A 263 -9.61 -19.77 32.43
N ASP A 264 -8.82 -19.22 33.35
CA ASP A 264 -9.17 -18.03 34.15
C ASP A 264 -8.92 -16.74 33.35
N VAL A 265 -7.91 -16.76 32.48
CA VAL A 265 -7.55 -15.63 31.60
C VAL A 265 -7.49 -16.13 30.15
N LEU A 266 -8.24 -15.49 29.28
CA LEU A 266 -8.27 -15.77 27.84
C LEU A 266 -7.73 -14.58 27.08
N MET A 267 -6.77 -14.79 26.15
CA MET A 267 -6.28 -13.78 25.24
C MET A 267 -6.95 -13.93 23.87
N PHE A 268 -7.45 -12.85 23.33
CA PHE A 268 -7.80 -12.73 21.92
C PHE A 268 -6.67 -12.01 21.17
N VAL A 269 -6.19 -12.59 20.09
CA VAL A 269 -5.18 -11.99 19.21
C VAL A 269 -5.39 -12.44 17.78
N LEU A 270 -5.31 -11.50 16.83
CA LEU A 270 -5.53 -11.75 15.42
C LEU A 270 -4.18 -12.04 14.70
N GLY A 271 -4.21 -12.90 13.68
CA GLY A 271 -3.10 -13.14 12.79
C GLY A 271 -1.91 -13.86 13.42
N SER A 272 -0.70 -13.48 13.02
CA SER A 272 0.56 -14.15 13.40
C SER A 272 0.83 -14.16 14.92
N GLY A 273 0.24 -13.21 15.66
CA GLY A 273 0.34 -13.15 17.11
C GLY A 273 -0.20 -14.38 17.83
N PHE A 274 -1.10 -15.12 17.17
CA PHE A 274 -1.67 -16.36 17.72
C PHE A 274 -0.60 -17.43 18.01
N SER A 275 0.39 -17.56 17.14
CA SER A 275 1.49 -18.51 17.33
C SER A 275 2.38 -18.16 18.53
N SER A 276 2.70 -16.87 18.73
CA SER A 276 3.44 -16.39 19.90
C SER A 276 2.65 -16.61 21.21
N ALA A 277 1.35 -16.33 21.15
CA ALA A 277 0.46 -16.51 22.30
C ALA A 277 0.30 -17.99 22.70
N LYS A 278 0.19 -18.91 21.74
CA LYS A 278 0.16 -20.38 22.03
C LYS A 278 1.39 -20.83 22.81
N ARG A 279 2.58 -20.40 22.40
CA ARG A 279 3.84 -20.71 23.09
C ARG A 279 3.87 -20.15 24.54
N ALA A 280 3.29 -18.96 24.74
CA ALA A 280 3.17 -18.37 26.07
C ALA A 280 2.18 -19.15 26.95
N VAL A 281 1.07 -19.60 26.37
CA VAL A 281 0.11 -20.48 27.06
C VAL A 281 0.78 -21.78 27.48
N ASP A 282 1.56 -22.44 26.61
CA ASP A 282 2.27 -23.68 26.95
C ASP A 282 3.23 -23.51 28.14
N GLU A 283 3.96 -22.39 28.22
CA GLU A 283 4.84 -22.12 29.36
C GLU A 283 4.04 -21.88 30.63
N LEU A 284 3.05 -21.00 30.59
CA LEU A 284 2.26 -20.64 31.77
C LEU A 284 1.44 -21.81 32.33
N ARG A 285 0.99 -22.71 31.43
CA ARG A 285 0.29 -23.94 31.84
C ARG A 285 1.22 -24.90 32.61
N LYS A 286 2.52 -24.91 32.33
CA LYS A 286 3.49 -25.69 33.14
C LYS A 286 3.64 -25.13 34.55
N ASP A 287 3.34 -23.85 34.75
CA ASP A 287 3.34 -23.16 36.04
C ASP A 287 1.92 -23.13 36.66
N ASP A 288 1.06 -24.05 36.27
CA ASP A 288 -0.34 -24.22 36.76
C ASP A 288 -1.23 -22.96 36.54
N LYS A 289 -0.85 -22.05 35.64
CA LYS A 289 -1.68 -20.89 35.28
C LYS A 289 -2.73 -21.30 34.26
N LYS A 290 -4.01 -21.16 34.62
CA LYS A 290 -5.12 -21.45 33.72
C LYS A 290 -5.33 -20.34 32.71
N VAL A 291 -4.59 -20.38 31.61
CA VAL A 291 -4.63 -19.42 30.52
C VAL A 291 -4.98 -20.10 29.20
N GLY A 292 -5.58 -19.35 28.29
CA GLY A 292 -5.90 -19.81 26.95
C GLY A 292 -5.76 -18.68 25.93
N VAL A 293 -5.83 -19.02 24.65
CA VAL A 293 -5.81 -18.05 23.55
C VAL A 293 -6.85 -18.41 22.48
N VAL A 294 -7.43 -17.40 21.88
CA VAL A 294 -8.41 -17.50 20.80
C VAL A 294 -8.09 -16.51 19.68
N THR A 295 -8.34 -16.92 18.45
CA THR A 295 -8.27 -16.09 17.23
C THR A 295 -9.47 -16.36 16.34
N ILE A 296 -9.64 -15.52 15.31
CA ILE A 296 -10.65 -15.72 14.28
C ILE A 296 -10.01 -15.86 12.91
N ASN A 297 -10.56 -16.72 12.08
CA ASN A 297 -10.20 -16.90 10.67
C ASN A 297 -11.15 -16.13 9.73
N VAL A 298 -12.31 -15.72 10.24
CA VAL A 298 -13.32 -14.96 9.49
C VAL A 298 -13.65 -13.69 10.25
N LEU A 299 -13.31 -12.55 9.67
CA LEU A 299 -13.53 -11.23 10.27
C LEU A 299 -14.87 -10.62 9.82
N ARG A 300 -15.33 -10.99 8.61
CA ARG A 300 -16.66 -10.69 8.07
C ARG A 300 -17.19 -11.90 7.30
N PRO A 301 -18.40 -12.39 7.62
CA PRO A 301 -19.28 -11.93 8.71
C PRO A 301 -18.66 -12.14 10.09
N PHE A 302 -18.83 -11.18 11.02
CA PHE A 302 -18.20 -11.27 12.36
C PHE A 302 -18.76 -12.46 13.16
N PRO A 303 -17.91 -13.35 13.71
CA PRO A 303 -18.34 -14.62 14.31
C PRO A 303 -18.75 -14.45 15.78
N SER A 304 -19.70 -13.56 16.07
CA SER A 304 -20.14 -13.27 17.45
C SER A 304 -20.64 -14.51 18.18
N LYS A 305 -21.48 -15.34 17.53
CA LYS A 305 -22.06 -16.55 18.13
C LYS A 305 -20.99 -17.59 18.49
N GLU A 306 -19.96 -17.72 17.68
CA GLU A 306 -18.84 -18.64 17.89
C GLU A 306 -17.92 -18.13 19.00
N LEU A 307 -17.57 -16.84 18.97
CA LEU A 307 -16.67 -16.20 19.95
C LEU A 307 -17.23 -16.18 21.36
N ILE A 308 -18.51 -15.82 21.55
CA ILE A 308 -19.11 -15.69 22.89
C ILE A 308 -19.07 -16.99 23.68
N LYS A 309 -19.02 -18.16 23.02
CA LYS A 309 -18.87 -19.45 23.69
C LYS A 309 -17.59 -19.54 24.52
N HIS A 310 -16.52 -18.92 24.01
CA HIS A 310 -15.19 -18.89 24.64
C HIS A 310 -15.09 -17.85 25.77
N PHE A 311 -15.94 -16.83 25.77
CA PHE A 311 -15.87 -15.73 26.74
C PHE A 311 -16.70 -15.94 28.02
N LYS A 312 -17.45 -17.04 28.09
CA LYS A 312 -18.27 -17.38 29.28
C LYS A 312 -17.46 -17.99 30.43
N VAL A 313 -16.36 -18.65 30.14
CA VAL A 313 -15.55 -19.39 31.13
C VAL A 313 -14.53 -18.49 31.84
N PRO A 314 -13.73 -17.64 31.14
CA PRO A 314 -12.67 -16.86 31.77
C PRO A 314 -13.23 -15.76 32.69
N LYS A 315 -12.45 -15.42 33.73
CA LYS A 315 -12.71 -14.27 34.62
C LYS A 315 -12.24 -12.97 33.95
N THR A 316 -11.24 -13.05 33.07
CA THR A 316 -10.68 -11.92 32.34
C THR A 316 -10.42 -12.31 30.89
N VAL A 317 -10.85 -11.46 29.98
CA VAL A 317 -10.50 -11.52 28.55
C VAL A 317 -9.55 -10.37 28.23
N ILE A 318 -8.42 -10.67 27.62
CA ILE A 318 -7.46 -9.68 27.11
C ILE A 318 -7.62 -9.62 25.60
N VAL A 319 -8.04 -8.48 25.07
CA VAL A 319 -8.13 -8.26 23.63
C VAL A 319 -6.92 -7.46 23.17
N CYS A 320 -6.13 -8.07 22.27
CA CYS A 320 -4.95 -7.47 21.69
C CYS A 320 -5.26 -7.00 20.28
N ASP A 321 -5.35 -5.69 20.08
CA ASP A 321 -5.55 -5.04 18.78
C ASP A 321 -4.23 -4.57 18.19
N ARG A 322 -4.01 -4.85 16.91
CA ARG A 322 -2.87 -4.34 16.14
C ARG A 322 -3.28 -3.12 15.31
N GLN A 323 -4.20 -2.34 15.84
CA GLN A 323 -4.79 -1.12 15.28
C GLN A 323 -5.51 -0.36 16.39
N ASP A 324 -5.53 0.96 16.33
CA ASP A 324 -6.28 1.81 17.27
C ASP A 324 -7.44 2.52 16.54
N SER A 325 -8.61 2.54 17.17
CA SER A 325 -9.78 3.30 16.70
C SER A 325 -9.84 4.69 17.35
N TYR A 326 -8.73 5.31 17.55
CA TYR A 326 -8.46 6.63 18.13
C TYR A 326 -9.65 7.30 18.86
N GLY A 327 -9.56 7.33 20.20
CA GLY A 327 -10.62 7.90 21.06
C GLY A 327 -11.73 6.92 21.48
N ALA A 328 -11.73 5.67 20.98
CA ALA A 328 -12.71 4.64 21.34
C ALA A 328 -12.24 3.66 22.44
N ASN A 329 -11.07 3.86 23.03
CA ASN A 329 -10.47 3.00 24.05
C ASN A 329 -10.31 1.53 23.58
N GLY A 330 -9.84 1.34 22.36
CA GLY A 330 -9.55 0.05 21.75
C GLY A 330 -9.51 0.11 20.24
N GLY A 331 -9.02 -0.96 19.63
CA GLY A 331 -9.14 -1.20 18.21
C GLY A 331 -10.50 -1.81 17.84
N ASN A 332 -10.72 -2.04 16.55
CA ASN A 332 -11.99 -2.57 16.05
C ASN A 332 -12.37 -3.92 16.69
N MET A 333 -11.40 -4.81 16.91
CA MET A 333 -11.71 -6.10 17.53
C MET A 333 -12.19 -5.96 18.97
N SER A 334 -11.56 -5.10 19.75
CA SER A 334 -12.02 -4.79 21.11
C SER A 334 -13.45 -4.26 21.13
N LEU A 335 -13.81 -3.39 20.19
CA LEU A 335 -15.14 -2.81 20.11
C LEU A 335 -16.19 -3.87 19.74
N GLU A 336 -15.93 -4.67 18.71
CA GLU A 336 -16.86 -5.71 18.26
C GLU A 336 -17.01 -6.85 19.28
N ILE A 337 -15.93 -7.27 19.93
CA ILE A 337 -15.96 -8.27 21.01
C ILE A 337 -16.78 -7.76 22.20
N LYS A 338 -16.54 -6.51 22.64
CA LYS A 338 -17.31 -5.90 23.73
C LYS A 338 -18.81 -5.80 23.39
N ALA A 339 -19.14 -5.43 22.16
CA ALA A 339 -20.53 -5.39 21.68
C ALA A 339 -21.18 -6.76 21.70
N ALA A 340 -20.49 -7.78 21.15
CA ALA A 340 -20.99 -9.16 21.16
C ALA A 340 -21.15 -9.73 22.58
N MET A 341 -20.22 -9.44 23.49
CA MET A 341 -20.32 -9.85 24.90
C MET A 341 -21.50 -9.18 25.60
N GLN A 342 -21.70 -7.88 25.36
CA GLN A 342 -22.81 -7.14 25.93
C GLN A 342 -24.16 -7.67 25.44
N GLU A 343 -24.30 -7.92 24.15
CA GLU A 343 -25.50 -8.51 23.55
C GLU A 343 -25.81 -9.91 24.12
N ALA A 344 -24.78 -10.69 24.43
CA ALA A 344 -24.90 -12.02 25.04
C ALA A 344 -25.06 -11.97 26.57
N GLY A 345 -25.09 -10.82 27.21
CA GLY A 345 -25.17 -10.65 28.66
C GLY A 345 -23.94 -11.15 29.42
N ILE A 346 -22.77 -11.19 28.77
CA ILE A 346 -21.49 -11.61 29.36
C ILE A 346 -20.84 -10.42 30.06
N THR A 347 -20.60 -10.55 31.38
CA THR A 347 -20.02 -9.51 32.24
C THR A 347 -18.54 -9.72 32.57
N THR A 348 -17.89 -10.65 31.89
CA THR A 348 -16.46 -10.93 32.05
C THR A 348 -15.63 -9.66 31.85
N ARG A 349 -14.64 -9.44 32.73
CA ARG A 349 -13.73 -8.30 32.66
C ARG A 349 -12.94 -8.31 31.34
N VAL A 350 -12.93 -7.17 30.62
CA VAL A 350 -12.18 -7.01 29.38
C VAL A 350 -11.04 -6.03 29.58
N ILE A 351 -9.81 -6.46 29.26
CA ILE A 351 -8.61 -5.62 29.19
C ILE A 351 -8.23 -5.48 27.72
N THR A 352 -8.09 -4.26 27.24
CA THR A 352 -7.69 -3.96 25.86
C THR A 352 -6.23 -3.51 25.80
N ARG A 353 -5.48 -4.03 24.84
CA ARG A 353 -4.10 -3.60 24.57
C ARG A 353 -3.89 -3.35 23.08
N ILE A 354 -3.43 -2.14 22.75
CA ILE A 354 -2.91 -1.84 21.43
C ILE A 354 -1.46 -2.28 21.37
N TYR A 355 -1.09 -3.06 20.34
CA TYR A 355 0.26 -3.61 20.20
C TYR A 355 0.72 -3.59 18.74
N GLY A 356 2.02 -3.70 18.52
CA GLY A 356 2.62 -4.06 17.23
C GLY A 356 2.44 -3.05 16.11
N LEU A 357 2.02 -1.79 16.40
CA LEU A 357 1.85 -0.76 15.40
C LEU A 357 3.18 -0.48 14.68
N GLY A 358 3.10 -0.22 13.37
CA GLY A 358 4.28 0.04 12.56
C GLY A 358 5.27 -1.13 12.53
N GLY A 359 4.79 -2.37 12.67
CA GLY A 359 5.58 -3.60 12.60
C GLY A 359 6.41 -3.92 13.82
N ARG A 360 6.09 -3.32 14.98
CA ARG A 360 6.76 -3.72 16.22
C ARG A 360 6.48 -5.18 16.54
N ASP A 361 7.53 -5.91 16.89
CA ASP A 361 7.45 -7.33 17.20
C ASP A 361 6.52 -7.62 18.38
N PHE A 362 5.92 -8.79 18.35
CA PHE A 362 5.14 -9.37 19.44
C PHE A 362 5.70 -10.75 19.77
N TYR A 363 6.51 -10.80 20.81
CA TYR A 363 7.19 -12.01 21.22
C TYR A 363 6.33 -12.86 22.17
N LYS A 364 6.76 -14.09 22.38
CA LYS A 364 6.19 -14.99 23.38
C LYS A 364 6.16 -14.35 24.78
N ASP A 365 7.23 -13.65 25.16
CA ASP A 365 7.34 -13.00 26.48
C ASP A 365 6.37 -11.83 26.64
N ASP A 366 6.03 -11.13 25.57
CA ASP A 366 4.98 -10.10 25.56
C ASP A 366 3.61 -10.72 25.83
N ALA A 367 3.29 -11.82 25.15
CA ALA A 367 2.06 -12.56 25.35
C ALA A 367 1.99 -13.13 26.78
N LYS A 368 3.12 -13.64 27.30
CA LYS A 368 3.24 -14.13 28.67
C LYS A 368 2.96 -13.02 29.70
N ALA A 369 3.57 -11.86 29.53
CA ALA A 369 3.36 -10.69 30.41
C ALA A 369 1.89 -10.23 30.39
N LEU A 370 1.26 -10.18 29.23
CA LEU A 370 -0.15 -9.82 29.10
C LEU A 370 -1.06 -10.84 29.77
N LEU A 371 -0.85 -12.15 29.56
CA LEU A 371 -1.63 -13.20 30.22
C LEU A 371 -1.52 -13.14 31.74
N LEU A 372 -0.32 -12.91 32.26
CA LEU A 372 -0.11 -12.72 33.71
C LEU A 372 -0.78 -11.46 34.26
N MET A 373 -0.84 -10.38 33.46
CA MET A 373 -1.56 -9.15 33.79
C MET A 373 -3.06 -9.42 34.03
N GLY A 374 -3.65 -10.38 33.30
CA GLY A 374 -5.05 -10.75 33.45
C GLY A 374 -5.45 -11.22 34.85
N PHE A 375 -4.51 -11.70 35.65
CA PHE A 375 -4.73 -12.11 37.05
C PHE A 375 -4.64 -10.94 38.04
N GLN A 376 -4.16 -9.79 37.63
CA GLN A 376 -4.01 -8.60 38.48
C GLN A 376 -5.33 -7.83 38.59
N LYS A 377 -5.65 -7.30 39.78
CA LYS A 377 -6.89 -6.52 40.01
C LYS A 377 -6.76 -5.09 39.51
N ASP A 378 -5.66 -4.42 39.84
CA ASP A 378 -5.42 -3.01 39.57
C ASP A 378 -4.64 -2.83 38.27
N VAL A 379 -5.33 -2.96 37.14
CA VAL A 379 -4.77 -2.77 35.79
C VAL A 379 -5.66 -1.80 35.02
N LYS A 380 -5.05 -0.87 34.30
CA LYS A 380 -5.77 -0.05 33.35
C LYS A 380 -6.48 -0.95 32.33
N LEU A 381 -7.76 -0.72 32.11
CA LEU A 381 -8.55 -1.50 31.14
C LEU A 381 -8.16 -1.25 29.70
N PHE A 382 -7.63 -0.08 29.38
CA PHE A 382 -7.07 0.26 28.08
C PHE A 382 -5.67 0.86 28.23
N ASP A 383 -4.72 0.37 27.44
CA ASP A 383 -3.37 0.93 27.35
C ASP A 383 -2.68 0.41 26.08
N TYR A 384 -1.52 0.99 25.77
CA TYR A 384 -0.62 0.51 24.71
C TYR A 384 0.48 -0.37 25.29
N LEU A 385 0.90 -1.35 24.52
CA LEU A 385 2.07 -2.18 24.84
C LEU A 385 3.33 -1.53 24.25
N HIS A 386 4.40 -1.46 25.05
CA HIS A 386 5.73 -0.97 24.63
C HIS A 386 5.81 0.50 24.21
N ILE A 387 5.06 1.38 24.85
CA ILE A 387 5.36 2.80 24.77
C ILE A 387 6.62 3.09 25.61
N TYR A 388 7.50 3.91 25.07
CA TYR A 388 8.65 4.44 25.83
C TYR A 388 8.21 5.64 26.66
N PRO A 389 8.17 5.54 27.99
CA PRO A 389 7.76 6.68 28.84
C PRO A 389 8.65 7.91 28.58
N GLY A 390 8.03 9.06 28.42
CA GLY A 390 8.73 10.33 28.20
C GLY A 390 9.15 10.61 26.76
N LYS A 391 8.85 9.73 25.81
CA LYS A 391 9.10 9.94 24.37
C LYS A 391 7.79 9.93 23.60
N ILE A 392 7.09 11.06 23.61
CA ILE A 392 6.00 11.28 22.65
C ILE A 392 6.61 12.00 21.45
N GLU A 393 6.77 11.26 20.35
CA GLU A 393 7.42 11.77 19.16
C GLU A 393 6.44 12.60 18.32
N GLN A 394 6.87 13.81 17.99
CA GLN A 394 6.16 14.64 17.02
C GLN A 394 6.62 14.26 15.59
N PRO A 395 5.71 14.14 14.61
CA PRO A 395 6.09 13.83 13.24
C PRO A 395 6.70 15.05 12.52
N ILE A 396 7.32 15.96 13.25
CA ILE A 396 7.92 17.20 12.77
C ILE A 396 9.39 17.22 13.19
N THR A 397 10.27 17.52 12.22
CA THR A 397 11.71 17.55 12.43
C THR A 397 12.25 18.97 12.25
N GLN A 398 12.98 19.48 13.23
CA GLN A 398 13.68 20.77 13.18
C GLN A 398 15.16 20.59 13.56
N PHE A 399 16.01 20.23 12.59
CA PHE A 399 17.43 19.91 12.89
C PHE A 399 18.45 20.81 12.21
N PHE A 400 18.03 21.76 11.39
CA PHE A 400 18.95 22.53 10.59
C PHE A 400 18.74 24.03 10.74
N LYS A 401 19.83 24.75 10.57
CA LYS A 401 19.78 26.19 10.36
C LYS A 401 19.50 26.42 8.88
N PRO A 402 18.34 26.97 8.50
CA PRO A 402 18.01 27.16 7.09
C PRO A 402 19.00 28.12 6.42
N ILE A 403 19.29 27.87 5.14
CA ILE A 403 20.02 28.78 4.30
C ILE A 403 19.02 29.84 3.83
N LYS A 404 19.09 31.04 4.41
CA LYS A 404 18.13 32.12 4.14
C LYS A 404 18.50 32.93 2.89
N GLU A 405 19.76 33.05 2.59
CA GLU A 405 20.24 33.89 1.48
C GLU A 405 21.21 33.09 0.61
N THR A 406 21.00 33.13 -0.68
CA THR A 406 21.91 32.61 -1.67
C THR A 406 22.31 33.77 -2.58
N PRO A 407 23.57 33.85 -3.01
CA PRO A 407 23.98 34.83 -3.98
C PRO A 407 23.10 34.75 -5.24
N ASP A 408 22.64 35.88 -5.74
CA ASP A 408 21.95 35.96 -7.03
C ASP A 408 22.99 35.99 -8.18
N ASP A 409 23.77 34.90 -8.24
CA ASP A 409 24.86 34.77 -9.21
C ASP A 409 24.36 34.43 -10.61
N PHE A 410 23.10 34.03 -10.74
CA PHE A 410 22.50 33.63 -12.00
C PHE A 410 21.40 34.60 -12.43
N LYS A 411 21.70 35.41 -13.43
CA LYS A 411 20.73 36.38 -13.98
C LYS A 411 19.96 35.78 -15.15
N CYS A 412 18.62 35.81 -15.03
CA CYS A 412 17.70 35.47 -16.10
C CYS A 412 16.89 36.74 -16.46
N VAL A 413 16.79 37.07 -17.73
CA VAL A 413 16.07 38.25 -18.22
C VAL A 413 15.12 37.84 -19.33
N TYR A 414 13.95 38.47 -19.38
CA TYR A 414 13.02 38.26 -20.49
C TYR A 414 13.51 39.01 -21.72
N ASN A 415 13.62 38.28 -22.84
CA ASN A 415 13.97 38.87 -24.15
C ASN A 415 12.66 39.12 -24.91
N GLU A 416 12.27 40.40 -25.04
CA GLU A 416 11.00 40.80 -25.66
C GLU A 416 10.94 40.47 -27.16
N GLU A 417 12.08 40.54 -27.88
CA GLU A 417 12.13 40.23 -29.31
C GLU A 417 11.89 38.75 -29.58
N LYS A 418 12.45 37.89 -28.74
CA LYS A 418 12.31 36.41 -28.86
C LYS A 418 11.17 35.85 -28.06
N GLN A 419 10.56 36.62 -27.16
CA GLN A 419 9.53 36.22 -26.22
C GLN A 419 9.94 35.00 -25.35
N ILE A 420 11.20 34.96 -24.90
CA ILE A 420 11.75 33.89 -24.07
C ILE A 420 12.58 34.44 -22.92
N MET A 421 12.70 33.64 -21.85
CA MET A 421 13.67 33.88 -20.78
C MET A 421 15.07 33.49 -21.25
N GLU A 422 16.04 34.38 -21.12
CA GLU A 422 17.45 34.14 -21.44
C GLU A 422 18.32 34.20 -20.18
N VAL A 423 19.14 33.16 -19.96
CA VAL A 423 20.07 33.08 -18.83
C VAL A 423 21.43 33.60 -19.28
N LYS A 424 22.01 34.54 -18.52
CA LYS A 424 23.36 35.03 -18.78
C LYS A 424 24.40 33.91 -18.63
N PRO A 425 25.49 33.92 -19.40
CA PRO A 425 26.54 32.92 -19.29
C PRO A 425 27.09 32.82 -17.87
N PHE A 426 27.34 31.61 -17.42
CA PHE A 426 27.96 31.27 -16.13
C PHE A 426 28.91 30.06 -16.27
N THR A 427 29.69 29.78 -15.24
CA THR A 427 30.73 28.75 -15.24
C THR A 427 30.43 27.65 -14.23
N LEU A 428 31.03 26.46 -14.39
CA LEU A 428 30.98 25.40 -13.42
C LEU A 428 31.48 25.81 -12.03
N ASN A 429 32.48 26.71 -11.98
CA ASN A 429 32.99 27.21 -10.70
C ASN A 429 31.97 28.06 -9.93
N GLN A 430 31.06 28.74 -10.62
CA GLN A 430 29.94 29.44 -9.97
C GLN A 430 28.93 28.44 -9.40
N ILE A 431 28.60 27.39 -10.16
CA ILE A 431 27.73 26.31 -9.65
C ILE A 431 28.33 25.65 -8.40
N ALA A 432 29.63 25.35 -8.44
CA ALA A 432 30.32 24.71 -7.30
C ALA A 432 30.38 25.57 -6.03
N LYS A 433 30.25 26.88 -6.14
CA LYS A 433 30.22 27.84 -5.03
C LYS A 433 28.84 28.02 -4.41
N MET A 434 27.79 27.53 -5.06
CA MET A 434 26.42 27.65 -4.52
C MET A 434 26.27 26.89 -3.22
N PRO A 435 25.50 27.39 -2.24
CA PRO A 435 25.27 26.73 -0.98
C PRO A 435 24.62 25.37 -1.17
N GLN A 436 25.18 24.35 -0.53
CA GLN A 436 24.58 23.02 -0.54
C GLN A 436 23.31 22.98 0.33
N ARG A 437 22.17 22.85 -0.31
CA ARG A 437 20.85 22.73 0.34
C ARG A 437 20.43 21.27 0.58
N LEU A 438 21.14 20.33 -0.04
CA LEU A 438 21.09 18.89 0.25
C LEU A 438 22.43 18.49 0.89
N SER A 439 22.37 17.99 2.12
CA SER A 439 23.57 17.55 2.86
C SER A 439 23.98 16.14 2.43
N GLY A 440 25.26 15.82 2.55
CA GLY A 440 25.75 14.45 2.57
C GLY A 440 25.20 13.65 3.76
N GLY A 441 25.39 12.32 3.73
CA GLY A 441 24.90 11.39 4.76
C GLY A 441 23.46 10.90 4.54
N HIS A 442 22.90 11.12 3.37
CA HIS A 442 21.67 10.48 2.92
C HIS A 442 21.86 8.98 2.64
N GLY A 443 20.76 8.21 2.65
CA GLY A 443 20.77 6.75 2.47
C GLY A 443 20.72 6.28 1.00
N ALA A 444 21.11 7.12 0.02
CA ALA A 444 21.08 6.74 -1.38
C ALA A 444 22.11 5.66 -1.72
N CYS A 445 21.79 4.80 -2.67
CA CYS A 445 22.71 3.79 -3.19
C CYS A 445 23.97 4.46 -3.80
N PRO A 446 25.13 3.80 -3.74
CA PRO A 446 26.31 4.29 -4.45
C PRO A 446 26.04 4.44 -5.96
N GLY A 447 26.35 5.62 -6.52
CA GLY A 447 26.09 5.92 -7.94
C GLY A 447 24.66 6.31 -8.28
N CYS A 448 23.77 6.48 -7.29
CA CYS A 448 22.41 6.96 -7.51
C CYS A 448 22.38 8.38 -8.07
N GLY A 449 21.71 8.60 -9.21
CA GLY A 449 21.58 9.90 -9.85
C GLY A 449 20.66 10.89 -9.11
N ILE A 450 19.74 10.41 -8.30
CA ILE A 450 18.72 11.27 -7.66
C ILE A 450 19.32 12.38 -6.79
N PRO A 451 20.25 12.12 -5.85
CA PRO A 451 20.85 13.19 -5.05
C PRO A 451 21.64 14.19 -5.87
N VAL A 452 22.29 13.73 -6.95
CA VAL A 452 23.05 14.61 -7.86
C VAL A 452 22.10 15.56 -8.59
N ASN A 453 21.04 15.03 -9.17
CA ASN A 453 20.03 15.81 -9.90
C ASN A 453 19.32 16.82 -8.99
N VAL A 454 18.92 16.40 -7.79
CA VAL A 454 18.26 17.29 -6.81
C VAL A 454 19.23 18.36 -6.33
N ASN A 455 20.50 18.04 -6.12
CA ASN A 455 21.50 19.03 -5.72
C ASN A 455 21.77 20.06 -6.82
N LEU A 456 21.88 19.64 -8.08
CA LEU A 456 22.01 20.55 -9.24
C LEU A 456 20.79 21.48 -9.36
N LEU A 457 19.58 20.95 -9.21
CA LEU A 457 18.35 21.75 -9.21
C LEU A 457 18.39 22.81 -8.11
N LEU A 458 18.67 22.40 -6.87
CA LEU A 458 18.70 23.32 -5.72
C LEU A 458 19.84 24.35 -5.80
N SER A 459 20.96 23.98 -6.41
CA SER A 459 22.09 24.92 -6.66
C SER A 459 21.75 25.95 -7.72
N ALA A 460 20.84 25.65 -8.65
CA ALA A 460 20.42 26.61 -9.70
C ALA A 460 19.42 27.65 -9.19
N ILE A 461 18.77 27.42 -8.02
CA ILE A 461 17.67 28.25 -7.54
C ILE A 461 18.12 29.13 -6.38
N SER A 462 18.16 30.43 -6.58
CA SER A 462 18.42 31.43 -5.54
C SER A 462 17.15 31.70 -4.71
N GLY A 463 17.32 32.29 -3.51
CA GLY A 463 16.22 32.70 -2.65
C GLY A 463 15.60 31.55 -1.84
N ASN A 464 14.41 31.77 -1.33
CA ASN A 464 13.69 30.80 -0.53
C ASN A 464 13.10 29.68 -1.39
N VAL A 465 13.18 28.45 -0.90
CA VAL A 465 12.63 27.27 -1.58
C VAL A 465 11.75 26.48 -0.62
N VAL A 466 10.59 26.06 -1.08
CA VAL A 466 9.75 25.07 -0.41
C VAL A 466 9.74 23.81 -1.28
N LEU A 467 10.16 22.70 -0.70
CA LEU A 467 10.17 21.40 -1.37
C LEU A 467 8.97 20.56 -0.95
N LEU A 468 8.34 19.92 -1.92
CA LEU A 468 7.43 18.81 -1.68
C LEU A 468 7.96 17.58 -2.43
N PHE A 469 8.09 16.47 -1.73
CA PHE A 469 8.38 15.18 -2.35
C PHE A 469 7.17 14.27 -2.32
N GLN A 470 6.89 13.65 -3.45
CA GLN A 470 6.04 12.47 -3.48
C GLN A 470 6.83 11.26 -2.97
N THR A 471 6.11 10.25 -2.45
CA THR A 471 6.72 8.99 -2.04
C THR A 471 7.55 8.39 -3.19
N GLY A 472 8.70 7.85 -2.87
CA GLY A 472 9.61 7.22 -3.83
C GLY A 472 11.04 7.19 -3.31
N CYS A 473 11.99 6.72 -4.13
CA CYS A 473 13.41 6.64 -3.75
C CYS A 473 13.92 7.97 -3.18
N GLY A 474 13.64 9.08 -3.86
CA GLY A 474 14.15 10.40 -3.45
C GLY A 474 13.75 10.79 -2.03
N MET A 475 12.51 10.53 -1.64
CA MET A 475 12.01 10.79 -0.29
C MET A 475 12.64 9.82 0.72
N VAL A 476 12.58 8.52 0.44
CA VAL A 476 13.04 7.47 1.37
C VAL A 476 14.51 7.65 1.76
N VAL A 477 15.37 7.97 0.77
CA VAL A 477 16.81 8.07 1.02
C VAL A 477 17.24 9.39 1.66
N THR A 478 16.40 10.43 1.65
CA THR A 478 16.78 11.78 2.11
C THR A 478 16.13 12.22 3.42
N THR A 479 15.04 11.55 3.85
CA THR A 479 14.23 12.00 5.01
C THR A 479 13.86 10.88 5.98
N SER A 480 14.80 10.02 6.32
CA SER A 480 14.60 8.99 7.35
C SER A 480 14.48 9.60 8.74
N TYR A 481 13.27 9.58 9.34
CA TYR A 481 13.05 10.07 10.69
C TYR A 481 14.03 9.43 11.70
N PRO A 482 14.57 10.21 12.66
CA PRO A 482 14.29 11.63 12.95
C PRO A 482 15.18 12.62 12.17
N LYS A 483 15.79 12.23 11.07
CA LYS A 483 16.75 13.02 10.29
C LYS A 483 16.17 13.53 8.98
N THR A 484 16.73 14.61 8.47
CA THR A 484 16.52 15.10 7.11
C THR A 484 17.85 15.54 6.51
N SER A 485 18.06 15.29 5.22
CA SER A 485 19.21 15.78 4.48
C SER A 485 19.00 17.20 3.90
N PHE A 486 17.77 17.71 3.93
CA PHE A 486 17.44 19.02 3.37
C PHE A 486 17.65 20.17 4.35
N LYS A 487 18.17 21.29 3.83
CA LYS A 487 18.35 22.58 4.54
C LYS A 487 17.32 23.63 4.06
N VAL A 488 16.18 23.19 3.62
CA VAL A 488 15.05 24.01 3.16
C VAL A 488 13.75 23.42 3.74
N PRO A 489 12.67 24.22 3.86
CA PRO A 489 11.36 23.70 4.20
C PRO A 489 10.95 22.55 3.28
N TYR A 490 10.42 21.50 3.88
CA TYR A 490 10.15 20.24 3.20
C TYR A 490 8.81 19.64 3.67
N VAL A 491 8.04 19.13 2.71
CA VAL A 491 6.81 18.39 2.96
C VAL A 491 6.84 17.10 2.17
N HIS A 492 6.43 16.01 2.77
CA HIS A 492 6.16 14.74 2.10
C HIS A 492 4.65 14.52 1.98
N ASN A 493 4.18 14.08 0.82
CA ASN A 493 2.85 13.50 0.67
C ASN A 493 2.90 12.26 -0.24
N LEU A 494 1.80 11.48 -0.20
CA LEU A 494 1.67 10.22 -0.91
C LEU A 494 1.75 10.39 -2.43
N PHE A 495 1.98 9.29 -3.13
CA PHE A 495 2.26 9.22 -4.56
C PHE A 495 1.35 10.07 -5.45
N GLN A 496 0.04 10.05 -5.22
CA GLN A 496 -0.92 10.67 -6.13
C GLN A 496 -1.14 12.17 -5.91
N ASN A 497 -0.87 12.71 -4.70
CA ASN A 497 -1.36 14.03 -4.28
C ASN A 497 -0.29 15.13 -4.23
N GLY A 498 0.92 14.88 -4.68
CA GLY A 498 2.01 15.85 -4.53
C GLY A 498 1.70 17.21 -5.17
N ALA A 499 1.30 17.23 -6.42
CA ALA A 499 1.01 18.46 -7.13
C ALA A 499 -0.20 19.22 -6.54
N ALA A 500 -1.25 18.52 -6.15
CA ALA A 500 -2.42 19.14 -5.48
C ALA A 500 -2.05 19.71 -4.11
N THR A 501 -1.23 19.00 -3.33
CA THR A 501 -0.73 19.50 -2.03
C THR A 501 0.10 20.76 -2.20
N LEU A 502 1.02 20.77 -3.16
CA LEU A 502 1.84 21.95 -3.43
C LEU A 502 1.00 23.13 -3.95
N SER A 503 -0.02 22.86 -4.78
CA SER A 503 -1.00 23.88 -5.19
C SER A 503 -1.65 24.57 -3.98
N GLY A 504 -2.05 23.79 -2.96
CA GLY A 504 -2.60 24.32 -1.72
C GLY A 504 -1.62 25.21 -0.95
N ILE A 505 -0.34 24.83 -0.91
CA ILE A 505 0.72 25.63 -0.26
C ILE A 505 0.95 26.93 -1.01
N VAL A 506 1.00 26.92 -2.35
CA VAL A 506 1.14 28.11 -3.19
C VAL A 506 -0.02 29.07 -2.94
N GLU A 507 -1.25 28.58 -2.97
CA GLU A 507 -2.42 29.44 -2.77
C GLU A 507 -2.50 29.98 -1.33
N ALA A 508 -2.11 29.19 -0.34
CA ALA A 508 -2.02 29.66 1.05
C ALA A 508 -1.02 30.82 1.20
N PHE A 509 0.13 30.73 0.52
CA PHE A 509 1.11 31.81 0.47
C PHE A 509 0.50 33.06 -0.18
N ASN A 510 -0.09 32.94 -1.37
CA ASN A 510 -0.71 34.04 -2.11
C ASN A 510 -1.78 34.75 -1.26
N GLN A 511 -2.65 33.99 -0.57
CA GLN A 511 -3.68 34.56 0.28
C GLN A 511 -3.12 35.27 1.52
N LYS A 512 -2.06 34.73 2.13
CA LYS A 512 -1.41 35.37 3.29
C LYS A 512 -0.72 36.68 2.91
N VAL A 513 -0.07 36.73 1.75
CA VAL A 513 0.50 37.97 1.21
C VAL A 513 -0.60 38.99 0.94
N LYS A 514 -1.66 38.59 0.23
CA LYS A 514 -2.83 39.46 -0.07
C LYS A 514 -3.50 40.03 1.17
N ARG A 515 -3.50 39.29 2.27
CA ARG A 515 -4.08 39.69 3.57
C ARG A 515 -3.08 40.42 4.47
N HIS A 516 -1.86 40.67 4.01
CA HIS A 516 -0.78 41.25 4.82
C HIS A 516 -0.39 40.44 6.07
N GLU A 517 -0.70 39.13 6.06
CA GLU A 517 -0.32 38.19 7.13
C GLU A 517 1.09 37.60 6.92
N TYR A 518 1.65 37.77 5.73
CA TYR A 518 2.99 37.35 5.36
C TYR A 518 3.65 38.42 4.49
N PRO A 519 4.96 38.71 4.66
CA PRO A 519 5.65 39.69 3.83
C PRO A 519 5.70 39.24 2.38
N GLU A 520 5.64 40.18 1.46
CA GLU A 520 5.97 39.93 0.07
C GLU A 520 7.42 39.44 -0.03
N GLY A 521 7.63 38.41 -0.83
CA GLY A 521 8.95 37.82 -1.00
C GLY A 521 8.96 36.73 -2.06
N GLU A 522 10.15 36.43 -2.53
CA GLU A 522 10.35 35.39 -3.54
C GLU A 522 10.47 34.02 -2.90
N ILE A 523 9.51 33.13 -3.17
CA ILE A 523 9.56 31.72 -2.80
C ILE A 523 9.42 30.89 -4.07
N THR A 524 10.33 29.93 -4.27
CA THR A 524 10.20 28.93 -5.33
C THR A 524 9.60 27.66 -4.74
N PHE A 525 8.45 27.26 -5.24
CA PHE A 525 7.75 26.04 -4.86
C PHE A 525 8.12 24.92 -5.81
N ILE A 526 8.62 23.80 -5.30
CA ILE A 526 9.11 22.68 -6.11
C ILE A 526 8.51 21.38 -5.64
N MET A 527 7.81 20.68 -6.53
CA MET A 527 7.45 19.27 -6.34
C MET A 527 8.51 18.38 -6.98
N VAL A 528 9.01 17.41 -6.23
CA VAL A 528 9.92 16.37 -6.74
C VAL A 528 9.20 15.03 -6.74
N SER A 529 9.21 14.36 -7.89
CA SER A 529 8.56 13.05 -8.08
C SER A 529 9.46 12.10 -8.87
N GLY A 530 9.29 10.79 -8.65
CA GLY A 530 9.81 9.78 -9.57
C GLY A 530 8.83 9.53 -10.73
N ASP A 531 9.28 8.79 -11.74
CA ASP A 531 8.46 8.36 -12.88
C ASP A 531 7.20 7.60 -12.45
N GLY A 532 7.31 6.67 -11.46
CA GLY A 532 6.16 5.98 -10.88
C GLY A 532 5.21 6.90 -10.10
N GLY A 533 5.73 7.92 -9.42
CA GLY A 533 4.90 8.94 -8.78
C GLY A 533 4.15 9.80 -9.78
N MET A 534 4.74 10.04 -10.97
CA MET A 534 4.07 10.71 -12.09
C MET A 534 3.08 9.79 -12.83
N ASP A 535 3.18 8.47 -12.71
CA ASP A 535 2.14 7.55 -13.20
C ASP A 535 0.86 7.69 -12.37
N ILE A 536 0.94 7.37 -11.10
CA ILE A 536 -0.22 7.39 -10.19
C ILE A 536 -0.72 8.81 -9.89
N GLY A 537 0.17 9.81 -9.89
CA GLY A 537 -0.12 11.22 -9.63
C GLY A 537 -0.43 12.05 -10.88
N MET A 538 -0.57 11.43 -12.06
CA MET A 538 -0.75 12.15 -13.33
C MET A 538 -1.95 13.09 -13.31
N GLY A 539 -3.10 12.64 -12.83
CA GLY A 539 -4.30 13.49 -12.72
C GLY A 539 -4.09 14.72 -11.84
N SER A 540 -3.37 14.57 -10.72
CA SER A 540 -3.00 15.68 -9.83
C SER A 540 -2.04 16.67 -10.51
N ALA A 541 -1.04 16.16 -11.25
CA ALA A 541 -0.08 16.97 -11.98
C ALA A 541 -0.74 17.75 -13.13
N LEU A 542 -1.60 17.08 -13.93
CA LEU A 542 -2.36 17.73 -15.00
C LEU A 542 -3.32 18.78 -14.44
N GLY A 543 -3.99 18.50 -13.32
CA GLY A 543 -4.85 19.48 -12.65
C GLY A 543 -4.10 20.73 -12.21
N ALA A 544 -2.89 20.58 -11.63
CA ALA A 544 -2.04 21.73 -11.29
C ALA A 544 -1.56 22.49 -12.51
N ALA A 545 -1.20 21.78 -13.60
CA ALA A 545 -0.79 22.37 -14.86
C ALA A 545 -1.93 23.17 -15.52
N LEU A 546 -3.14 22.62 -15.58
CA LEU A 546 -4.31 23.32 -16.14
C LEU A 546 -4.71 24.56 -15.34
N ARG A 547 -4.51 24.54 -14.02
CA ARG A 547 -4.67 25.74 -13.17
C ARG A 547 -3.49 26.72 -13.28
N ASN A 548 -2.41 26.30 -13.94
CA ASN A 548 -1.18 27.05 -14.16
C ASN A 548 -0.57 27.66 -12.88
N HIS A 549 -0.54 26.87 -11.79
CA HIS A 549 0.03 27.32 -10.53
C HIS A 549 1.52 27.65 -10.63
N HIS A 550 1.96 28.70 -9.95
CA HIS A 550 3.34 29.20 -9.92
C HIS A 550 4.27 28.26 -9.15
N MET A 551 4.64 27.14 -9.78
CA MET A 551 5.51 26.12 -9.18
C MET A 551 6.31 25.35 -10.22
N ILE A 552 7.32 24.61 -9.77
CA ILE A 552 8.11 23.70 -10.60
C ILE A 552 7.73 22.27 -10.26
N ILE A 553 7.43 21.45 -11.26
CA ILE A 553 7.39 20.00 -11.16
C ILE A 553 8.70 19.45 -11.70
N PHE A 554 9.46 18.74 -10.87
CA PHE A 554 10.70 18.08 -11.22
C PHE A 554 10.56 16.57 -11.14
N GLU A 555 10.59 15.90 -12.28
CA GLU A 555 10.54 14.45 -12.39
C GLU A 555 11.95 13.87 -12.58
N TYR A 556 12.36 12.97 -11.64
CA TYR A 556 13.50 12.09 -11.88
C TYR A 556 12.99 10.74 -12.40
N ASP A 557 13.36 10.42 -13.62
CA ASP A 557 12.97 9.17 -14.28
C ASP A 557 14.11 8.18 -14.20
N ASN A 558 13.92 7.11 -13.43
CA ASN A 558 14.86 6.00 -13.32
C ASN A 558 14.32 4.70 -13.95
N GLY A 559 13.20 4.79 -14.66
CA GLY A 559 12.63 3.73 -15.48
C GLY A 559 11.92 2.62 -14.72
N GLY A 560 11.42 2.86 -13.51
CA GLY A 560 10.67 1.86 -12.75
C GLY A 560 10.41 2.22 -11.29
N TYR A 561 9.65 1.39 -10.59
CA TYR A 561 9.46 1.47 -9.13
C TYR A 561 10.67 0.85 -8.43
N MET A 562 11.78 1.58 -8.38
CA MET A 562 13.08 1.04 -7.98
C MET A 562 13.17 0.75 -6.48
N ASN A 563 12.54 1.59 -5.64
CA ASN A 563 12.61 1.43 -4.19
C ASN A 563 11.90 0.17 -3.67
N THR A 564 10.86 -0.26 -4.35
CA THR A 564 10.03 -1.40 -3.95
C THR A 564 10.49 -2.75 -4.52
N GLY A 565 11.51 -2.75 -5.40
CA GLY A 565 12.09 -3.98 -5.94
C GLY A 565 12.09 -4.07 -7.46
N TYR A 566 12.20 -2.94 -8.17
CA TYR A 566 12.36 -2.92 -9.62
C TYR A 566 11.14 -3.39 -10.41
N GLN A 567 9.94 -2.96 -10.01
CA GLN A 567 8.74 -3.21 -10.81
C GLN A 567 8.69 -2.24 -11.99
N LEU A 568 8.00 -2.66 -13.06
CA LEU A 568 7.80 -1.79 -14.22
C LEU A 568 6.96 -0.56 -13.86
N SER A 569 7.33 0.60 -14.44
CA SER A 569 6.52 1.80 -14.54
C SER A 569 6.12 2.05 -15.99
N TYR A 570 5.30 3.05 -16.24
CA TYR A 570 5.01 3.46 -17.61
C TYR A 570 6.21 4.12 -18.30
N SER A 571 7.25 4.52 -17.57
CA SER A 571 8.53 4.97 -18.14
C SER A 571 9.48 3.84 -18.50
N THR A 572 9.30 2.63 -17.97
CA THR A 572 10.15 1.47 -18.31
C THR A 572 10.16 1.26 -19.83
N PRO A 573 11.31 1.10 -20.48
CA PRO A 573 11.38 0.92 -21.93
C PRO A 573 10.65 -0.34 -22.41
N LEU A 574 10.11 -0.30 -23.64
CA LEU A 574 9.54 -1.47 -24.31
C LEU A 574 10.58 -2.59 -24.37
N GLY A 575 10.19 -3.82 -24.03
CA GLY A 575 11.05 -5.00 -24.00
C GLY A 575 11.98 -5.09 -22.79
N ALA A 576 12.01 -4.09 -21.92
CA ALA A 576 12.88 -4.14 -20.73
C ALA A 576 12.37 -5.15 -19.70
N LYS A 577 13.31 -5.86 -19.07
CA LYS A 577 13.06 -6.75 -17.95
C LYS A 577 12.89 -5.95 -16.67
N SER A 578 11.91 -6.33 -15.84
CA SER A 578 11.77 -5.89 -14.45
C SER A 578 11.24 -7.05 -13.59
N SER A 579 11.00 -6.84 -12.29
CA SER A 579 10.42 -7.90 -11.43
C SER A 579 8.93 -8.17 -11.72
N THR A 580 8.28 -7.34 -12.54
CA THR A 580 6.91 -7.52 -13.05
C THR A 580 6.83 -7.46 -14.57
N SER A 581 7.93 -7.74 -15.25
CA SER A 581 8.01 -7.92 -16.71
C SER A 581 9.23 -8.82 -17.03
N HIS A 582 9.16 -10.08 -16.61
CA HIS A 582 10.24 -11.04 -16.82
C HIS A 582 10.42 -11.42 -18.30
N LEU A 583 11.61 -11.87 -18.63
CA LEU A 583 11.92 -12.51 -19.91
C LEU A 583 11.79 -14.02 -19.75
N GLY A 584 11.10 -14.67 -20.67
CA GLY A 584 10.91 -16.11 -20.64
C GLY A 584 10.36 -16.65 -21.96
N GLN A 585 9.85 -17.87 -21.94
CA GLN A 585 9.32 -18.54 -23.12
C GLN A 585 8.12 -17.80 -23.70
N ASP A 586 7.22 -17.31 -22.83
CA ASP A 586 5.93 -16.74 -23.22
C ASP A 586 5.85 -15.22 -22.97
N GLN A 587 6.96 -14.60 -22.57
CA GLN A 587 7.00 -13.17 -22.26
C GLN A 587 8.36 -12.55 -22.59
N PHE A 588 8.34 -11.37 -23.25
CA PHE A 588 9.53 -10.67 -23.75
C PHE A 588 9.75 -9.32 -23.04
N GLY A 589 9.60 -9.28 -21.70
CA GLY A 589 9.70 -8.06 -20.94
C GLY A 589 8.45 -7.19 -21.07
N LYS A 590 8.58 -5.87 -20.87
CA LYS A 590 7.44 -4.94 -20.98
C LYS A 590 6.87 -4.93 -22.40
N SER A 591 5.57 -5.15 -22.52
CA SER A 591 4.87 -5.37 -23.80
C SER A 591 4.25 -4.11 -24.42
N PHE A 592 4.36 -2.94 -23.79
CA PHE A 592 3.78 -1.69 -24.29
C PHE A 592 4.79 -0.54 -24.22
N PHE A 593 4.54 0.51 -25.03
CA PHE A 593 5.42 1.68 -25.13
C PHE A 593 5.50 2.45 -23.81
N ASN A 594 6.64 3.11 -23.60
CA ASN A 594 6.81 4.04 -22.49
C ASN A 594 6.05 5.35 -22.72
N LYS A 595 5.62 5.97 -21.62
CA LYS A 595 4.98 7.29 -21.67
C LYS A 595 5.99 8.38 -22.09
N ASP A 596 5.49 9.38 -22.79
CA ASP A 596 6.21 10.65 -23.03
C ASP A 596 5.61 11.75 -22.13
N MET A 597 6.10 11.81 -20.88
CA MET A 597 5.57 12.77 -19.90
C MET A 597 5.80 14.23 -20.31
N PRO A 598 6.93 14.65 -20.92
CA PRO A 598 7.09 15.98 -21.50
C PRO A 598 6.01 16.33 -22.53
N ALA A 599 5.66 15.42 -23.44
CA ALA A 599 4.62 15.64 -24.43
C ALA A 599 3.21 15.75 -23.78
N ILE A 600 2.93 14.91 -22.78
CA ILE A 600 1.68 14.96 -21.99
C ILE A 600 1.56 16.33 -21.30
N MET A 601 2.63 16.80 -20.64
CA MET A 601 2.63 18.10 -19.99
C MET A 601 2.54 19.26 -21.00
N ALA A 602 3.10 19.11 -22.20
CA ALA A 602 2.99 20.12 -23.26
C ALA A 602 1.54 20.33 -23.72
N ALA A 603 0.73 19.29 -23.72
CA ALA A 603 -0.69 19.37 -24.07
C ALA A 603 -1.52 20.22 -23.08
N THR A 604 -1.00 20.55 -21.90
CA THR A 604 -1.65 21.45 -20.93
C THR A 604 -1.32 22.93 -21.15
N ASN A 605 -0.51 23.27 -22.15
CA ASN A 605 -0.09 24.63 -22.48
C ASN A 605 0.67 25.38 -21.36
N ILE A 606 1.38 24.66 -20.49
CA ILE A 606 2.23 25.31 -19.47
C ILE A 606 3.38 26.06 -20.12
N PRO A 607 3.86 27.15 -19.52
CA PRO A 607 4.79 28.08 -20.16
C PRO A 607 6.22 27.54 -20.37
N TYR A 608 6.63 26.49 -19.63
CA TYR A 608 7.98 25.96 -19.75
C TYR A 608 8.07 24.45 -19.49
N ILE A 609 8.73 23.75 -20.40
CA ILE A 609 9.05 22.33 -20.33
C ILE A 609 10.49 22.13 -20.80
N ALA A 610 11.26 21.32 -20.07
CA ALA A 610 12.59 20.92 -20.50
C ALA A 610 12.99 19.54 -19.96
N THR A 611 13.87 18.87 -20.71
CA THR A 611 14.61 17.71 -20.25
C THR A 611 16.02 18.12 -19.84
N VAL A 612 16.55 17.52 -18.78
CA VAL A 612 17.87 17.81 -18.22
C VAL A 612 18.61 16.50 -17.92
N ALA A 613 19.93 16.54 -17.77
CA ALA A 613 20.74 15.40 -17.39
C ALA A 613 21.95 15.85 -16.57
N GLU A 614 22.32 15.10 -15.55
CA GLU A 614 23.50 15.36 -14.71
C GLU A 614 24.82 15.28 -15.47
N SER A 615 24.85 14.61 -16.60
CA SER A 615 26.02 14.54 -17.51
C SER A 615 26.36 15.89 -18.15
N ASN A 616 25.40 16.85 -18.19
CA ASN A 616 25.64 18.22 -18.66
C ASN A 616 25.16 19.24 -17.62
N PRO A 617 25.93 19.47 -16.54
CA PRO A 617 25.52 20.33 -15.44
C PRO A 617 25.29 21.78 -15.82
N ILE A 618 25.97 22.29 -16.85
CA ILE A 618 25.76 23.67 -17.34
C ILE A 618 24.38 23.81 -18.00
N ASP A 619 24.02 22.88 -18.86
CA ASP A 619 22.70 22.87 -19.50
C ASP A 619 21.58 22.64 -18.45
N PHE A 620 21.81 21.70 -17.52
CA PHE A 620 20.89 21.45 -16.41
C PHE A 620 20.59 22.73 -15.63
N VAL A 621 21.62 23.36 -15.09
CA VAL A 621 21.49 24.59 -14.29
C VAL A 621 20.83 25.71 -15.08
N ARG A 622 21.22 25.90 -16.38
CA ARG A 622 20.60 26.90 -17.26
C ARG A 622 19.10 26.68 -17.39
N LYS A 623 18.65 25.42 -17.60
CA LYS A 623 17.22 25.07 -17.72
C LYS A 623 16.49 25.21 -16.40
N ALA A 624 17.12 24.86 -15.27
CA ALA A 624 16.54 25.04 -13.94
C ALA A 624 16.35 26.54 -13.58
N ILE A 625 17.31 27.42 -13.94
CA ILE A 625 17.16 28.86 -13.76
C ILE A 625 15.99 29.38 -14.61
N LYS A 626 15.86 28.92 -15.86
CA LYS A 626 14.71 29.28 -16.70
C LYS A 626 13.39 28.78 -16.07
N ALA A 627 13.35 27.55 -15.59
CA ALA A 627 12.15 27.00 -14.93
C ALA A 627 11.72 27.88 -13.74
N LYS A 628 12.67 28.31 -12.90
CA LYS A 628 12.40 29.28 -11.83
C LYS A 628 11.78 30.56 -12.34
N ALA A 629 12.38 31.16 -13.38
CA ALA A 629 11.92 32.41 -13.95
C ALA A 629 10.52 32.30 -14.57
N TYR A 630 10.27 31.24 -15.34
CA TYR A 630 8.94 30.96 -15.89
C TYR A 630 7.91 30.66 -14.80
N ALA A 631 8.28 29.85 -13.76
CA ALA A 631 7.39 29.56 -12.65
C ALA A 631 6.98 30.80 -11.85
N LYS A 632 7.92 31.79 -11.75
CA LYS A 632 7.65 33.04 -11.07
C LYS A 632 6.71 33.94 -11.88
N GLU A 633 6.95 34.10 -13.17
CA GLU A 633 6.31 35.14 -13.99
C GLU A 633 5.07 34.63 -14.77
N PHE A 634 5.08 33.38 -15.24
CA PHE A 634 4.09 32.87 -16.20
C PHE A 634 3.28 31.69 -15.74
N GLY A 635 3.72 30.94 -14.73
CA GLY A 635 3.01 29.78 -14.19
C GLY A 635 3.85 28.51 -14.14
N LEU A 636 3.23 27.33 -14.24
CA LEU A 636 3.88 26.06 -13.99
C LEU A 636 5.03 25.76 -14.96
N ALA A 637 6.17 25.38 -14.42
CA ALA A 637 7.30 24.86 -15.18
C ALA A 637 7.51 23.37 -14.89
N TYR A 638 7.81 22.58 -15.93
CA TYR A 638 8.08 21.15 -15.80
C TYR A 638 9.48 20.80 -16.27
N LEU A 639 10.22 20.05 -15.45
CA LEU A 639 11.54 19.52 -15.76
C LEU A 639 11.56 18.01 -15.58
N ARG A 640 12.10 17.27 -16.56
CA ARG A 640 12.36 15.82 -16.45
C ARG A 640 13.85 15.53 -16.58
N THR A 641 14.39 14.70 -15.70
CA THR A 641 15.75 14.18 -15.80
C THR A 641 15.74 12.66 -15.87
N LEU A 642 16.58 12.09 -16.74
CA LEU A 642 16.97 10.70 -16.60
C LEU A 642 17.87 10.57 -15.37
N SER A 643 17.65 9.55 -14.57
CA SER A 643 18.38 9.34 -13.30
C SER A 643 18.90 7.93 -13.23
N ALA A 644 20.21 7.76 -13.18
CA ALA A 644 20.81 6.44 -13.09
C ALA A 644 20.34 5.68 -11.85
N CYS A 645 20.01 4.39 -12.03
CA CYS A 645 19.73 3.44 -10.95
C CYS A 645 20.70 2.25 -11.04
N PRO A 646 21.90 2.36 -10.46
CA PRO A 646 22.94 1.32 -10.59
C PRO A 646 22.53 -0.03 -10.01
N LEU A 647 21.73 0.00 -8.95
CA LEU A 647 21.31 -1.21 -8.25
C LEU A 647 20.45 -2.14 -9.14
N ASN A 648 19.50 -1.57 -9.88
CA ASN A 648 18.49 -2.36 -10.60
C ASN A 648 18.81 -2.53 -12.09
N TRP A 649 19.40 -1.52 -12.75
CA TRP A 649 19.86 -1.64 -14.13
C TRP A 649 21.24 -2.28 -14.25
N GLY A 650 21.96 -2.48 -13.12
CA GLY A 650 23.30 -3.03 -13.10
C GLY A 650 24.37 -2.06 -13.64
N ASP A 651 24.06 -0.77 -13.64
CA ASP A 651 24.99 0.26 -14.08
C ASP A 651 26.23 0.32 -13.20
N GLN A 652 27.37 0.60 -13.82
CA GLN A 652 28.59 0.90 -13.06
C GLN A 652 28.36 2.20 -12.24
N PRO A 653 28.92 2.33 -11.02
CA PRO A 653 28.79 3.54 -10.22
C PRO A 653 29.50 4.76 -10.81
N ASN A 654 29.78 4.74 -12.08
CA ASN A 654 30.39 5.78 -12.89
C ASN A 654 29.31 6.39 -13.79
N LEU A 655 28.68 7.48 -13.32
CA LEU A 655 27.60 8.19 -14.00
C LEU A 655 27.91 8.60 -15.45
N GLU A 656 29.16 8.83 -15.79
CA GLU A 656 29.56 9.20 -17.15
C GLU A 656 29.33 8.11 -18.19
N LYS A 657 29.14 6.86 -17.75
CA LYS A 657 28.89 5.72 -18.62
C LYS A 657 27.43 5.25 -18.64
N SER A 658 26.61 5.72 -17.73
CA SER A 658 25.21 5.29 -17.56
C SER A 658 24.20 6.20 -18.26
N VAL A 659 24.63 7.39 -18.70
CA VAL A 659 23.82 8.42 -19.39
C VAL A 659 24.37 8.63 -20.83
#